data_5595a4f0b62500fe9a4709d8037b76cf
#
_entry.id   5595a4f0b62500fe9a4709d8037b76cf
#
_cell.length_a   1.000
_cell.length_b   1.000
_cell.length_c   1.000
_cell.angle_alpha   90.00
_cell.angle_beta   90.00
_cell.angle_gamma   90.00
#
_symmetry.space_group_name_H-M   'P 1'
#
loop_
_entity.id
_entity.type
_entity.pdbx_description
1 polymer ?
#
loop_
_entity_poly.entity_id
_entity_poly.type
_entity_poly.pdbx_seq_one_letter_code
_entity_poly.pdbx_strand_id
1 'polypeptide(L)'
;MVNFKKMLKSGVAGLTAVTMAAGMAAMLPGNDNAEIASVKAASTATVDLSKTYQYIRGFGGMNHPEWQSYNGGGDMKDNEIQTAFGNGANQLGLTILRIFVSDDKNAWKNAVPTAQKAQKLGATVFATPWNPPASMRHGGGKQPTSGLYVLNDGAEGSYAKHLNDYVKYIESQGINLYSISVQNEPDYSQEWTYWSPDRATNFVANYGAAVKSGTKAKLMSAESFQYGYEGSGHGKMYYKKIIQNSKAMANCDLFGTHFYGTQRSGMDYPTVENSGKEIWMTEVYVPNSNANSANNWPEAVQVAENIHNGLVVGNMSAYVWWYIRRSYSLLTEDGKPSKRGYMMAQYSKWVRPGYRRTEVTEQPASDILVSAYKGDSNKVVIVAINKGKNEINQQFNISGQTLKSVDRYRTTGSENLAATLGMSCSGGGFNAQLPANSVSTFVCTINGDHGTKSDGSSQPYVAEPLKPDSNGYYYHDTFENGLGDWEARGSVKTESSGRAPYAGTEAVVISERTASWNGIQRNLDASTFKAGEKFAFSACVNFLDADVDTEDFSLTLQYKDSSGTAKYANIDTKTCTKENYVQLYNPEYTIPSDAASDIQLVVETVDGTMNFYVDEVIVAKAGTAINGPAEKPAVTTAATTEATTAATTEATTTVTTVTTPAATTAVTTTVTEPAPQNTKGDADNNGSVNTADIVALIQHLVGKTDISGDGFKNADMNSDNKLSVIDLIMLKNSLA
;
A
#
# COMPACT_ATOMS: atom_id res chain seq x y z
N MET A 1 -49.55 10.33 30.11
CA MET A 1 -50.17 11.67 30.26
C MET A 1 -49.34 12.47 31.22
N VAL A 2 -48.50 13.34 30.78
CA VAL A 2 -48.17 14.67 31.33
C VAL A 2 -47.39 15.42 30.28
N ASN A 3 -47.94 16.54 29.89
CA ASN A 3 -47.42 17.55 28.98
C ASN A 3 -46.24 18.31 29.58
N PHE A 4 -45.23 18.62 28.75
CA PHE A 4 -44.41 19.81 28.95
C PHE A 4 -44.17 20.54 27.62
N LYS A 5 -45.01 21.54 27.36
CA LYS A 5 -44.75 22.69 26.49
C LYS A 5 -44.29 23.85 27.37
N LYS A 6 -43.35 24.64 26.84
CA LYS A 6 -42.88 26.00 27.19
C LYS A 6 -41.47 26.05 27.78
N MET A 7 -40.55 26.55 27.00
CA MET A 7 -40.07 27.94 27.18
C MET A 7 -39.26 28.41 25.96
N LEU A 8 -39.81 29.39 25.27
CA LEU A 8 -39.10 30.31 24.37
C LEU A 8 -38.64 31.52 25.20
N LYS A 9 -37.40 32.01 24.98
CA LYS A 9 -37.13 33.41 24.59
C LYS A 9 -35.73 33.85 24.93
N SER A 10 -35.19 34.53 23.95
CA SER A 10 -34.23 35.65 23.90
C SER A 10 -32.75 35.28 23.89
N GLY A 11 -31.91 35.83 23.01
CA GLY A 11 -32.07 36.87 22.00
C GLY A 11 -30.75 37.19 21.34
N VAL A 12 -30.87 37.69 20.13
CA VAL A 12 -30.11 38.80 19.51
C VAL A 12 -28.68 38.62 19.04
N ALA A 13 -28.55 38.52 17.72
CA ALA A 13 -27.88 39.36 16.71
C ALA A 13 -26.38 39.25 16.51
N GLY A 14 -26.04 38.90 15.30
CA GLY A 14 -24.75 39.12 14.63
C GLY A 14 -24.91 38.99 13.12
N LEU A 15 -25.17 40.14 12.50
CA LEU A 15 -25.37 40.34 11.06
C LEU A 15 -24.01 40.39 10.38
N THR A 16 -23.75 39.59 9.32
CA THR A 16 -22.80 39.98 8.26
C THR A 16 -23.14 39.32 6.92
N ALA A 17 -23.45 40.20 6.02
CA ALA A 17 -23.37 40.21 4.55
C ALA A 17 -23.43 38.92 3.74
N VAL A 18 -24.59 38.74 3.09
CA VAL A 18 -24.79 37.91 1.91
C VAL A 18 -24.51 38.75 0.67
N THR A 19 -23.61 38.35 -0.20
CA THR A 19 -23.53 38.83 -1.58
C THR A 19 -24.26 37.86 -2.50
N MET A 20 -25.37 38.34 -3.08
CA MET A 20 -26.13 37.64 -4.11
C MET A 20 -25.38 37.67 -5.45
N ALA A 21 -25.32 36.53 -6.12
CA ALA A 21 -25.19 36.46 -7.57
C ALA A 21 -26.47 35.81 -8.10
N ALA A 22 -27.34 36.62 -8.66
CA ALA A 22 -28.53 36.17 -9.38
C ALA A 22 -28.17 35.92 -10.85
N GLY A 23 -28.36 34.69 -11.31
CA GLY A 23 -28.36 34.33 -12.73
C GLY A 23 -29.80 34.01 -13.17
N MET A 24 -30.29 34.72 -14.18
CA MET A 24 -31.63 34.61 -14.77
C MET A 24 -31.86 33.19 -15.35
N ALA A 25 -32.95 32.54 -14.94
CA ALA A 25 -33.55 31.46 -15.65
C ALA A 25 -34.80 31.92 -16.39
N ALA A 26 -34.84 31.71 -17.71
CA ALA A 26 -36.01 31.95 -18.56
C ALA A 26 -37.06 30.85 -18.32
N MET A 27 -38.31 31.25 -18.14
CA MET A 27 -39.46 30.36 -17.97
C MET A 27 -39.86 29.73 -19.31
N LEU A 28 -40.14 28.45 -19.28
CA LEU A 28 -41.08 27.75 -20.17
C LEU A 28 -42.05 26.93 -19.29
N PRO A 29 -43.34 26.89 -19.59
CA PRO A 29 -44.33 26.22 -18.76
C PRO A 29 -44.54 24.74 -19.18
N GLY A 30 -44.68 23.86 -18.21
CA GLY A 30 -45.11 22.47 -18.45
C GLY A 30 -44.90 21.61 -17.21
N ASN A 31 -45.97 21.37 -16.50
CA ASN A 31 -46.31 20.35 -15.52
C ASN A 31 -45.26 19.22 -15.25
N ASP A 32 -44.91 19.09 -14.02
CA ASP A 32 -45.16 17.97 -13.11
C ASP A 32 -44.23 18.06 -11.90
N ASN A 33 -44.80 17.84 -10.72
CA ASN A 33 -44.16 17.87 -9.42
C ASN A 33 -43.00 16.85 -9.30
N ALA A 34 -41.80 17.28 -9.66
CA ALA A 34 -40.58 16.70 -9.13
C ALA A 34 -40.07 17.64 -8.02
N GLU A 35 -40.14 17.23 -6.79
CA GLU A 35 -39.40 17.88 -5.70
C GLU A 35 -37.93 17.92 -6.12
N ILE A 36 -37.46 19.11 -6.52
CA ILE A 36 -36.03 19.37 -6.63
C ILE A 36 -35.53 19.40 -5.18
N ALA A 37 -35.04 18.23 -4.74
CA ALA A 37 -34.30 18.13 -3.50
C ALA A 37 -33.15 19.15 -3.61
N SER A 38 -33.22 20.24 -2.88
CA SER A 38 -32.13 21.20 -2.77
C SER A 38 -30.92 20.47 -2.20
N VAL A 39 -29.95 20.16 -3.05
CA VAL A 39 -28.66 19.63 -2.59
C VAL A 39 -28.04 20.71 -1.72
N LYS A 40 -28.13 20.52 -0.40
CA LYS A 40 -27.48 21.39 0.57
C LYS A 40 -25.97 21.35 0.26
N ALA A 41 -25.42 22.47 -0.18
CA ALA A 41 -24.00 22.56 -0.48
C ALA A 41 -23.20 22.12 0.76
N ALA A 42 -22.31 21.16 0.60
CA ALA A 42 -21.44 20.72 1.68
C ALA A 42 -20.56 21.89 2.15
N SER A 43 -20.36 22.04 3.44
CA SER A 43 -19.38 23.00 3.97
C SER A 43 -17.96 22.55 3.63
N THR A 44 -17.00 23.47 3.58
CA THR A 44 -15.60 23.12 3.35
C THR A 44 -15.07 22.25 4.49
N ALA A 45 -14.50 21.10 4.16
CA ALA A 45 -13.74 20.27 5.11
C ALA A 45 -12.35 20.91 5.32
N THR A 46 -12.17 21.60 6.44
CA THR A 46 -10.92 22.31 6.76
C THR A 46 -10.08 21.50 7.71
N VAL A 47 -8.82 21.21 7.29
CA VAL A 47 -7.79 20.51 8.08
C VAL A 47 -6.93 21.55 8.78
N ASP A 48 -6.71 21.39 10.09
CA ASP A 48 -5.78 22.19 10.90
C ASP A 48 -4.64 21.34 11.42
N LEU A 49 -3.46 21.47 10.81
CA LEU A 49 -2.26 20.70 11.15
C LEU A 49 -1.62 21.11 12.49
N SER A 50 -2.02 22.25 13.07
CA SER A 50 -1.50 22.71 14.36
C SER A 50 -2.07 21.91 15.54
N LYS A 51 -3.24 21.28 15.34
CA LYS A 51 -3.92 20.47 16.36
C LYS A 51 -3.75 19.00 16.04
N THR A 52 -3.11 18.28 16.94
CA THR A 52 -2.82 16.84 16.78
C THR A 52 -3.38 16.03 17.94
N TYR A 53 -3.74 14.79 17.61
CA TYR A 53 -4.30 13.81 18.51
C TYR A 53 -3.37 12.59 18.61
N GLN A 54 -3.94 11.40 18.72
CA GLN A 54 -3.19 10.16 18.92
C GLN A 54 -2.20 9.85 17.81
N TYR A 55 -1.19 9.10 18.19
CA TYR A 55 -0.26 8.45 17.30
C TYR A 55 -0.92 7.23 16.66
N ILE A 56 -0.77 7.05 15.35
CA ILE A 56 -1.29 5.90 14.63
C ILE A 56 -0.22 4.80 14.62
N ARG A 57 -0.53 3.66 15.26
CA ARG A 57 0.31 2.46 15.25
C ARG A 57 0.09 1.61 14.03
N GLY A 58 -1.10 1.67 13.46
CA GLY A 58 -1.42 1.00 12.22
C GLY A 58 -2.74 0.24 12.20
N PHE A 59 -2.86 -0.59 11.19
CA PHE A 59 -4.06 -1.33 10.86
C PHE A 59 -3.69 -2.78 10.60
N GLY A 60 -4.55 -3.72 10.99
CA GLY A 60 -4.20 -5.10 10.83
C GLY A 60 -5.32 -6.09 10.99
N GLY A 61 -4.95 -7.32 11.27
CA GLY A 61 -5.91 -8.39 11.52
C GLY A 61 -5.28 -9.58 12.23
N MET A 62 -6.16 -10.52 12.57
CA MET A 62 -5.82 -11.76 13.24
C MET A 62 -5.49 -12.86 12.24
N ASN A 63 -4.41 -13.60 12.49
CA ASN A 63 -4.18 -14.92 11.90
C ASN A 63 -4.20 -15.98 13.01
N HIS A 64 -5.06 -16.96 12.88
CA HIS A 64 -5.21 -18.07 13.83
C HIS A 64 -5.22 -19.41 13.07
N PRO A 65 -4.06 -19.99 12.77
CA PRO A 65 -3.93 -21.17 11.91
C PRO A 65 -4.76 -22.37 12.36
N GLU A 66 -4.85 -22.61 13.67
CA GLU A 66 -5.60 -23.74 14.22
C GLU A 66 -7.09 -23.65 13.92
N TRP A 67 -7.69 -22.48 14.11
CA TRP A 67 -9.12 -22.28 13.87
C TRP A 67 -9.46 -22.14 12.39
N GLN A 68 -8.54 -21.68 11.57
CA GLN A 68 -8.72 -21.66 10.13
C GLN A 68 -8.72 -23.06 9.51
N SER A 69 -8.07 -24.03 10.15
CA SER A 69 -8.02 -25.40 9.68
C SER A 69 -9.41 -26.08 9.66
N TYR A 70 -10.34 -25.69 10.52
CA TYR A 70 -11.72 -26.19 10.52
C TYR A 70 -12.47 -25.97 9.19
N ASN A 71 -12.03 -24.98 8.41
CA ASN A 71 -12.62 -24.68 7.09
C ASN A 71 -11.69 -25.10 5.93
N GLY A 72 -10.70 -25.94 6.20
CA GLY A 72 -9.77 -26.46 5.20
C GLY A 72 -8.68 -25.46 4.78
N GLY A 73 -8.58 -24.29 5.45
CA GLY A 73 -7.71 -23.20 5.02
C GLY A 73 -6.30 -23.20 5.62
N GLY A 74 -6.10 -23.74 6.82
CA GLY A 74 -4.79 -23.73 7.51
C GLY A 74 -4.17 -22.34 7.68
N ASP A 75 -2.84 -22.29 7.79
CA ASP A 75 -2.10 -21.03 7.86
C ASP A 75 -2.17 -20.23 6.55
N MET A 76 -1.86 -18.94 6.60
CA MET A 76 -1.82 -18.09 5.43
C MET A 76 -0.64 -18.49 4.52
N LYS A 77 -0.91 -18.53 3.22
CA LYS A 77 0.12 -18.76 2.20
C LYS A 77 0.93 -17.49 1.96
N ASP A 78 2.10 -17.61 1.35
CA ASP A 78 3.02 -16.52 1.10
C ASP A 78 2.38 -15.39 0.28
N ASN A 79 1.69 -15.73 -0.79
CA ASN A 79 0.96 -14.75 -1.60
C ASN A 79 -0.17 -14.04 -0.83
N GLU A 80 -0.83 -14.73 0.09
CA GLU A 80 -1.87 -14.14 0.95
C GLU A 80 -1.25 -13.18 1.99
N ILE A 81 -0.08 -13.53 2.55
CA ILE A 81 0.70 -12.68 3.44
C ILE A 81 1.18 -11.45 2.69
N GLN A 82 1.71 -11.63 1.48
CA GLN A 82 2.12 -10.53 0.61
C GLN A 82 0.93 -9.63 0.25
N THR A 83 -0.23 -10.19 -0.09
CA THR A 83 -1.46 -9.42 -0.36
C THR A 83 -1.92 -8.64 0.86
N ALA A 84 -1.83 -9.20 2.05
CA ALA A 84 -2.25 -8.55 3.28
C ALA A 84 -1.29 -7.43 3.72
N PHE A 85 0.01 -7.71 3.80
CA PHE A 85 1.00 -6.83 4.42
C PHE A 85 1.87 -6.04 3.44
N GLY A 86 1.96 -6.46 2.19
CA GLY A 86 2.59 -5.67 1.13
C GLY A 86 1.83 -4.37 0.85
N ASN A 87 2.51 -3.35 0.30
CA ASN A 87 1.91 -2.04 0.01
C ASN A 87 1.87 -1.69 -1.49
N GLY A 88 2.08 -2.68 -2.36
CA GLY A 88 1.99 -2.56 -3.82
C GLY A 88 0.55 -2.52 -4.37
N ALA A 89 0.41 -2.61 -5.67
CA ALA A 89 -0.90 -2.72 -6.32
C ALA A 89 -1.65 -3.96 -5.81
N ASN A 90 -2.97 -3.85 -5.63
CA ASN A 90 -3.84 -4.92 -5.13
C ASN A 90 -3.47 -5.52 -3.75
N GLN A 91 -2.59 -4.87 -2.99
CA GLN A 91 -2.22 -5.24 -1.64
C GLN A 91 -2.89 -4.31 -0.62
N LEU A 92 -3.10 -4.80 0.60
CA LEU A 92 -3.86 -4.07 1.61
C LEU A 92 -3.01 -3.12 2.48
N GLY A 93 -1.69 -3.29 2.50
CA GLY A 93 -0.78 -2.44 3.28
C GLY A 93 -0.96 -2.57 4.79
N LEU A 94 -1.41 -3.72 5.30
CA LEU A 94 -1.56 -3.94 6.74
C LEU A 94 -0.21 -3.82 7.45
N THR A 95 -0.23 -3.30 8.67
CA THR A 95 0.96 -3.01 9.47
C THR A 95 0.92 -3.62 10.86
N ILE A 96 -0.14 -4.37 11.20
CA ILE A 96 -0.28 -5.06 12.48
C ILE A 96 -0.76 -6.49 12.22
N LEU A 97 -0.10 -7.45 12.85
CA LEU A 97 -0.53 -8.85 12.91
C LEU A 97 -0.82 -9.22 14.38
N ARG A 98 -2.03 -9.68 14.64
CA ARG A 98 -2.40 -10.33 15.91
C ARG A 98 -2.21 -11.84 15.78
N ILE A 99 -1.55 -12.46 16.75
CA ILE A 99 -1.34 -13.91 16.81
C ILE A 99 -1.88 -14.51 18.11
N PHE A 100 -2.13 -15.80 18.07
CA PHE A 100 -2.71 -16.57 19.15
C PHE A 100 -1.65 -17.09 20.11
N VAL A 101 -1.92 -16.99 21.42
CA VAL A 101 -1.17 -17.69 22.48
C VAL A 101 -1.93 -18.97 22.81
N SER A 102 -1.51 -20.10 22.26
CA SER A 102 -2.12 -21.38 22.60
C SER A 102 -1.86 -21.77 24.04
N ASP A 103 -2.84 -22.38 24.69
CA ASP A 103 -2.72 -22.99 26.01
C ASP A 103 -1.86 -24.29 25.99
N ASP A 104 -1.65 -24.88 24.79
CA ASP A 104 -0.67 -25.93 24.55
C ASP A 104 0.63 -25.38 23.94
N LYS A 105 1.73 -25.52 24.69
CA LYS A 105 3.07 -25.09 24.23
C LYS A 105 3.52 -25.72 22.92
N ASN A 106 3.08 -26.95 22.62
CA ASN A 106 3.44 -27.64 21.39
C ASN A 106 2.83 -26.96 20.14
N ALA A 107 1.74 -26.20 20.32
CA ALA A 107 1.08 -25.47 19.25
C ALA A 107 1.64 -24.05 19.02
N TRP A 108 2.52 -23.54 19.88
CA TRP A 108 3.10 -22.18 19.72
C TRP A 108 3.81 -21.97 18.39
N LYS A 109 4.42 -23.04 17.85
CA LYS A 109 5.06 -23.05 16.55
C LYS A 109 4.13 -22.66 15.38
N ASN A 110 2.81 -22.86 15.53
CA ASN A 110 1.85 -22.63 14.47
C ASN A 110 1.70 -21.13 14.12
N ALA A 111 1.98 -20.23 15.07
CA ALA A 111 1.94 -18.77 14.84
C ALA A 111 3.21 -18.22 14.17
N VAL A 112 4.30 -19.00 14.14
CA VAL A 112 5.64 -18.50 13.76
C VAL A 112 5.76 -18.16 12.26
N PRO A 113 5.36 -19.03 11.30
CA PRO A 113 5.66 -18.79 9.88
C PRO A 113 5.06 -17.49 9.36
N THR A 114 3.76 -17.27 9.59
CA THR A 114 3.08 -16.05 9.16
C THR A 114 3.64 -14.82 9.89
N ALA A 115 3.94 -14.92 11.21
CA ALA A 115 4.47 -13.79 11.96
C ALA A 115 5.86 -13.35 11.47
N GLN A 116 6.76 -14.29 11.14
CA GLN A 116 8.08 -13.99 10.57
C GLN A 116 7.95 -13.25 9.23
N LYS A 117 7.05 -13.72 8.34
CA LYS A 117 6.87 -13.13 7.03
C LYS A 117 6.18 -11.77 7.08
N ALA A 118 5.13 -11.64 7.88
CA ALA A 118 4.45 -10.35 8.08
C ALA A 118 5.40 -9.31 8.69
N GLN A 119 6.24 -9.70 9.65
CA GLN A 119 7.27 -8.83 10.24
C GLN A 119 8.28 -8.35 9.20
N LYS A 120 8.72 -9.23 8.27
CA LYS A 120 9.61 -8.84 7.17
C LYS A 120 8.98 -7.79 6.24
N LEU A 121 7.65 -7.78 6.12
CA LEU A 121 6.89 -6.78 5.39
C LEU A 121 6.57 -5.53 6.24
N GLY A 122 7.16 -5.40 7.43
CA GLY A 122 7.03 -4.24 8.30
C GLY A 122 5.85 -4.31 9.29
N ALA A 123 5.23 -5.46 9.47
CA ALA A 123 4.13 -5.60 10.43
C ALA A 123 4.63 -5.67 11.88
N THR A 124 3.99 -4.90 12.76
CA THR A 124 4.08 -5.04 14.20
C THR A 124 3.29 -6.28 14.64
N VAL A 125 3.91 -7.18 15.40
CA VAL A 125 3.28 -8.42 15.88
C VAL A 125 2.94 -8.29 17.35
N PHE A 126 1.68 -8.62 17.73
CA PHE A 126 1.28 -8.76 19.12
C PHE A 126 0.48 -10.05 19.34
N ALA A 127 0.40 -10.51 20.58
CA ALA A 127 -0.15 -11.81 20.91
C ALA A 127 -1.24 -11.75 22.00
N THR A 128 -2.23 -12.62 21.88
CA THR A 128 -3.37 -12.69 22.79
C THR A 128 -3.68 -14.13 23.19
N PRO A 129 -3.84 -14.44 24.50
CA PRO A 129 -4.35 -15.71 25.00
C PRO A 129 -5.87 -15.70 25.13
N TRP A 130 -6.53 -16.83 24.80
CA TRP A 130 -7.95 -17.04 25.05
C TRP A 130 -8.21 -17.82 26.34
N ASN A 131 -7.34 -18.79 26.63
CA ASN A 131 -7.41 -19.60 27.84
C ASN A 131 -6.02 -19.85 28.44
N PRO A 132 -5.88 -19.89 29.77
CA PRO A 132 -4.70 -20.46 30.42
C PRO A 132 -4.60 -21.97 30.12
N PRO A 133 -3.40 -22.58 30.28
CA PRO A 133 -3.26 -24.04 30.24
C PRO A 133 -4.28 -24.77 31.10
N ALA A 134 -4.75 -25.93 30.63
CA ALA A 134 -5.79 -26.70 31.28
C ALA A 134 -5.51 -27.03 32.76
N SER A 135 -4.23 -27.21 33.11
CA SER A 135 -3.82 -27.44 34.51
C SER A 135 -3.94 -26.21 35.42
N MET A 136 -4.11 -25.03 34.85
CA MET A 136 -4.19 -23.75 35.60
C MET A 136 -5.62 -23.20 35.65
N ARG A 137 -6.60 -23.88 35.09
CA ARG A 137 -7.99 -23.44 35.05
C ARG A 137 -8.94 -24.50 35.53
N HIS A 138 -10.10 -24.08 35.99
CA HIS A 138 -11.24 -24.94 36.27
C HIS A 138 -12.51 -24.33 35.68
N GLY A 139 -13.60 -25.05 35.73
CA GLY A 139 -14.90 -24.59 35.27
C GLY A 139 -15.42 -25.45 34.14
N GLY A 140 -16.27 -24.90 33.30
CA GLY A 140 -17.18 -25.61 32.45
C GLY A 140 -18.55 -25.71 33.08
N GLY A 141 -18.71 -25.20 34.32
CA GLY A 141 -20.03 -24.94 34.92
C GLY A 141 -20.51 -23.55 34.48
N LYS A 142 -21.82 -23.45 34.15
CA LYS A 142 -22.44 -22.15 33.86
C LYS A 142 -22.37 -21.27 35.11
N GLN A 143 -21.39 -20.39 35.16
CA GLN A 143 -21.41 -19.32 36.12
C GLN A 143 -22.34 -18.21 35.60
N PRO A 144 -23.08 -17.50 36.47
CA PRO A 144 -24.04 -16.49 36.03
C PRO A 144 -23.42 -15.33 35.24
N THR A 145 -22.10 -15.14 35.33
CA THR A 145 -21.36 -13.99 34.78
C THR A 145 -19.99 -14.38 34.23
N SER A 146 -19.70 -15.68 34.06
CA SER A 146 -18.36 -16.15 33.71
C SER A 146 -18.35 -16.88 32.39
N GLY A 147 -17.20 -16.83 31.74
CA GLY A 147 -16.87 -17.72 30.65
C GLY A 147 -16.84 -19.18 31.10
N LEU A 148 -16.53 -20.08 30.16
CA LEU A 148 -16.45 -21.51 30.43
C LEU A 148 -15.42 -21.88 31.48
N TYR A 149 -14.38 -21.05 31.63
CA TYR A 149 -13.26 -21.32 32.51
C TYR A 149 -12.94 -20.14 33.43
N VAL A 150 -12.30 -20.45 34.54
CA VAL A 150 -11.75 -19.49 35.50
C VAL A 150 -10.34 -19.93 35.84
N LEU A 151 -9.38 -19.01 35.94
CA LEU A 151 -8.04 -19.31 36.43
C LEU A 151 -8.12 -19.80 37.89
N ASN A 152 -7.42 -20.88 38.22
CA ASN A 152 -7.37 -21.41 39.56
C ASN A 152 -6.80 -20.34 40.54
N ASP A 153 -7.30 -20.31 41.74
CA ASP A 153 -6.75 -19.42 42.79
C ASP A 153 -5.31 -19.82 43.09
N GLY A 154 -4.44 -18.81 43.14
CA GLY A 154 -2.99 -19.01 43.33
C GLY A 154 -2.23 -19.42 42.07
N ALA A 155 -2.90 -19.59 40.91
CA ALA A 155 -2.24 -19.91 39.65
C ALA A 155 -1.71 -18.65 38.89
N GLU A 156 -1.94 -17.45 39.41
CA GLU A 156 -1.57 -16.20 38.74
C GLU A 156 -0.07 -16.13 38.41
N GLY A 157 0.80 -16.56 39.35
CA GLY A 157 2.26 -16.59 39.12
C GLY A 157 2.66 -17.59 38.02
N SER A 158 2.01 -18.77 37.99
CA SER A 158 2.25 -19.78 36.99
C SER A 158 1.77 -19.32 35.59
N TYR A 159 0.64 -18.63 35.57
CA TYR A 159 0.10 -18.04 34.33
C TYR A 159 0.99 -16.92 33.80
N ALA A 160 1.48 -16.03 34.66
CA ALA A 160 2.45 -15.00 34.27
C ALA A 160 3.72 -15.62 33.70
N LYS A 161 4.20 -16.73 34.29
CA LYS A 161 5.33 -17.48 33.71
C LYS A 161 4.99 -18.09 32.37
N HIS A 162 3.80 -18.64 32.18
CA HIS A 162 3.36 -19.17 30.86
C HIS A 162 3.38 -18.09 29.79
N LEU A 163 2.87 -16.89 30.06
CA LEU A 163 2.91 -15.76 29.14
C LEU A 163 4.37 -15.31 28.86
N ASN A 164 5.21 -15.24 29.88
CA ASN A 164 6.63 -14.91 29.71
C ASN A 164 7.38 -15.96 28.90
N ASP A 165 7.11 -17.26 29.13
CA ASP A 165 7.70 -18.36 28.36
C ASP A 165 7.29 -18.25 26.89
N TYR A 166 6.03 -17.88 26.60
CA TYR A 166 5.56 -17.65 25.23
C TYR A 166 6.29 -16.50 24.55
N VAL A 167 6.42 -15.35 25.22
CA VAL A 167 7.16 -14.20 24.69
C VAL A 167 8.58 -14.60 24.32
N LYS A 168 9.29 -15.26 25.27
CA LYS A 168 10.67 -15.73 25.04
C LYS A 168 10.76 -16.73 23.88
N TYR A 169 9.78 -17.62 23.76
CA TYR A 169 9.72 -18.56 22.64
C TYR A 169 9.58 -17.81 21.31
N ILE A 170 8.65 -16.88 21.20
CA ILE A 170 8.42 -16.09 19.98
C ILE A 170 9.66 -15.25 19.63
N GLU A 171 10.26 -14.58 20.62
CA GLU A 171 11.51 -13.82 20.42
C GLU A 171 12.66 -14.74 19.97
N SER A 172 12.74 -15.98 20.48
CA SER A 172 13.75 -16.97 20.06
C SER A 172 13.57 -17.42 18.61
N GLN A 173 12.38 -17.24 18.02
CA GLN A 173 12.08 -17.49 16.61
C GLN A 173 12.38 -16.28 15.71
N GLY A 174 13.04 -15.23 16.24
CA GLY A 174 13.40 -14.01 15.51
C GLY A 174 12.22 -13.06 15.28
N ILE A 175 11.13 -13.19 16.05
CA ILE A 175 9.98 -12.30 15.99
C ILE A 175 10.07 -11.29 17.12
N ASN A 176 10.07 -9.98 16.79
CA ASN A 176 9.99 -8.91 17.77
C ASN A 176 8.55 -8.76 18.24
N LEU A 177 8.18 -9.43 19.31
CA LEU A 177 6.84 -9.32 19.85
C LEU A 177 6.64 -7.95 20.51
N TYR A 178 5.78 -7.12 19.92
CA TYR A 178 5.53 -5.77 20.43
C TYR A 178 4.82 -5.78 21.78
N SER A 179 3.77 -6.61 21.90
CA SER A 179 3.04 -6.77 23.16
C SER A 179 2.38 -8.13 23.28
N ILE A 180 2.10 -8.50 24.53
CA ILE A 180 1.24 -9.63 24.88
C ILE A 180 0.11 -9.12 25.78
N SER A 181 -1.13 -9.55 25.54
CA SER A 181 -2.25 -9.20 26.39
C SER A 181 -2.45 -10.18 27.53
N VAL A 182 -3.21 -9.75 28.54
CA VAL A 182 -3.53 -10.60 29.69
C VAL A 182 -4.53 -11.68 29.32
N GLN A 183 -5.58 -11.32 28.58
CA GLN A 183 -6.71 -12.21 28.26
C GLN A 183 -7.57 -11.63 27.15
N ASN A 184 -7.99 -12.47 26.21
CA ASN A 184 -9.04 -12.18 25.25
C ASN A 184 -10.41 -12.21 25.91
N GLU A 185 -11.23 -11.18 25.70
CA GLU A 185 -12.64 -11.11 26.09
C GLU A 185 -12.95 -11.69 27.48
N PRO A 186 -12.33 -11.16 28.53
CA PRO A 186 -12.50 -11.66 29.89
C PRO A 186 -13.93 -11.55 30.40
N ASP A 187 -14.75 -10.72 29.75
CA ASP A 187 -16.14 -10.42 30.05
C ASP A 187 -17.13 -11.14 29.11
N TYR A 188 -16.65 -11.86 28.09
CA TYR A 188 -17.53 -12.69 27.26
C TYR A 188 -17.83 -14.03 27.92
N SER A 189 -18.98 -14.11 28.57
CA SER A 189 -19.30 -15.15 29.55
C SER A 189 -19.66 -16.52 28.96
N GLN A 190 -19.47 -16.77 27.65
CA GLN A 190 -19.95 -17.98 27.01
C GLN A 190 -18.85 -18.92 26.53
N GLU A 191 -17.64 -18.42 26.24
CA GLU A 191 -16.63 -19.22 25.53
C GLU A 191 -15.23 -19.17 26.16
N TRP A 192 -14.79 -18.04 26.73
CA TRP A 192 -13.42 -17.84 27.16
C TRP A 192 -13.26 -17.80 28.68
N THR A 193 -12.00 -17.74 29.14
CA THR A 193 -11.72 -17.64 30.58
C THR A 193 -12.14 -16.28 31.11
N TYR A 194 -13.04 -16.31 32.10
CA TYR A 194 -13.54 -15.12 32.77
C TYR A 194 -12.49 -14.52 33.73
N TRP A 195 -12.37 -13.23 33.70
CA TRP A 195 -11.66 -12.43 34.67
C TRP A 195 -12.53 -11.25 35.11
N SER A 196 -12.73 -11.08 36.42
CA SER A 196 -13.33 -9.80 36.85
C SER A 196 -12.35 -8.64 36.62
N PRO A 197 -12.83 -7.39 36.45
CA PRO A 197 -11.96 -6.21 36.35
C PRO A 197 -10.97 -6.10 37.50
N ASP A 198 -11.38 -6.45 38.73
CA ASP A 198 -10.50 -6.44 39.92
C ASP A 198 -9.40 -7.52 39.82
N ARG A 199 -9.75 -8.73 39.42
CA ARG A 199 -8.77 -9.82 39.23
C ARG A 199 -7.76 -9.49 38.14
N ALA A 200 -8.24 -9.00 37.00
CA ALA A 200 -7.37 -8.57 35.91
C ALA A 200 -6.42 -7.44 36.34
N THR A 201 -6.94 -6.46 37.09
CA THR A 201 -6.13 -5.35 37.61
C THR A 201 -5.09 -5.85 38.60
N ASN A 202 -5.48 -6.74 39.53
CA ASN A 202 -4.56 -7.32 40.52
C ASN A 202 -3.47 -8.18 39.88
N PHE A 203 -3.82 -8.91 38.80
CA PHE A 203 -2.85 -9.66 37.97
C PHE A 203 -1.80 -8.71 37.40
N VAL A 204 -2.24 -7.65 36.70
CA VAL A 204 -1.33 -6.64 36.13
C VAL A 204 -0.46 -6.00 37.23
N ALA A 205 -1.06 -5.62 38.34
CA ALA A 205 -0.35 -5.00 39.46
C ALA A 205 0.74 -5.90 40.06
N ASN A 206 0.45 -7.19 40.26
CA ASN A 206 1.31 -8.08 41.01
C ASN A 206 2.23 -8.94 40.13
N TYR A 207 1.83 -9.23 38.91
CA TYR A 207 2.54 -10.16 38.03
C TYR A 207 2.94 -9.55 36.66
N GLY A 208 2.48 -8.33 36.34
CA GLY A 208 2.78 -7.70 35.03
C GLY A 208 4.26 -7.55 34.74
N ALA A 209 5.07 -7.22 35.77
CA ALA A 209 6.53 -7.19 35.64
C ALA A 209 7.12 -8.58 35.31
N ALA A 210 6.56 -9.65 35.92
CA ALA A 210 7.02 -11.02 35.65
C ALA A 210 6.71 -11.48 34.21
N VAL A 211 5.55 -11.08 33.63
CA VAL A 211 5.22 -11.35 32.26
C VAL A 211 6.25 -10.77 31.28
N LYS A 212 6.78 -9.59 31.55
CA LYS A 212 7.77 -8.88 30.71
C LYS A 212 9.23 -9.24 31.02
N SER A 213 9.49 -10.00 32.10
CA SER A 213 10.84 -10.22 32.60
C SER A 213 11.78 -10.84 31.57
N GLY A 214 12.90 -10.15 31.28
CA GLY A 214 13.93 -10.60 30.36
C GLY A 214 13.48 -10.60 28.88
N THR A 215 12.47 -9.79 28.51
CA THR A 215 11.95 -9.63 27.16
C THR A 215 11.83 -8.15 26.80
N LYS A 216 11.56 -7.85 25.51
CA LYS A 216 11.27 -6.49 25.04
C LYS A 216 9.78 -6.21 24.90
N ALA A 217 8.94 -7.22 25.07
CA ALA A 217 7.51 -7.10 24.87
C ALA A 217 6.85 -6.19 25.91
N LYS A 218 5.86 -5.46 25.49
CA LYS A 218 4.97 -4.66 26.33
C LYS A 218 3.86 -5.53 26.90
N LEU A 219 3.27 -5.12 28.02
CA LEU A 219 2.06 -5.74 28.57
C LEU A 219 0.83 -4.92 28.19
N MET A 220 -0.08 -5.53 27.43
CA MET A 220 -1.40 -5.02 27.15
C MET A 220 -2.38 -5.46 28.24
N SER A 221 -3.35 -4.63 28.59
CA SER A 221 -4.46 -5.01 29.46
C SER A 221 -5.21 -6.25 28.95
N ALA A 222 -6.13 -6.80 29.72
CA ALA A 222 -7.15 -7.68 29.18
C ALA A 222 -8.03 -6.92 28.17
N GLU A 223 -8.42 -7.61 27.09
CA GLU A 223 -9.13 -7.05 25.95
C GLU A 223 -10.64 -7.29 26.12
N SER A 224 -11.37 -6.30 26.66
CA SER A 224 -12.82 -6.42 26.85
C SER A 224 -13.54 -6.58 25.51
N PHE A 225 -14.60 -7.42 25.49
CA PHE A 225 -15.46 -7.67 24.32
C PHE A 225 -16.20 -6.42 23.82
N GLN A 226 -16.68 -5.57 24.75
CA GLN A 226 -17.50 -4.40 24.45
C GLN A 226 -16.96 -3.12 25.05
N TYR A 227 -16.14 -2.38 24.33
CA TYR A 227 -15.59 -1.10 24.81
C TYR A 227 -16.66 -0.07 25.19
N GLY A 228 -17.74 0.01 24.40
CA GLY A 228 -18.80 0.99 24.61
C GLY A 228 -19.62 0.83 25.88
N TYR A 229 -19.43 -0.27 26.62
CA TYR A 229 -20.20 -0.56 27.82
C TYR A 229 -19.43 -0.15 29.08
N GLU A 230 -20.12 0.49 30.03
CA GLU A 230 -19.56 0.94 31.32
C GLU A 230 -20.29 0.31 32.51
N GLY A 231 -20.82 -0.89 32.38
CA GLY A 231 -21.46 -1.61 33.45
C GLY A 231 -20.48 -2.33 34.37
N SER A 232 -20.95 -2.72 35.54
CA SER A 232 -20.19 -3.49 36.52
C SER A 232 -19.67 -4.79 35.92
N GLY A 233 -18.35 -4.97 35.91
CA GLY A 233 -17.72 -6.21 35.43
C GLY A 233 -17.44 -6.29 33.94
N HIS A 234 -17.72 -5.23 33.16
CA HIS A 234 -17.58 -5.22 31.71
C HIS A 234 -16.91 -3.94 31.17
N GLY A 235 -16.50 -3.99 29.92
CA GLY A 235 -16.14 -2.85 29.11
C GLY A 235 -15.09 -1.96 29.74
N LYS A 236 -15.43 -0.69 29.85
CA LYS A 236 -14.57 0.38 30.38
C LYS A 236 -14.08 0.14 31.80
N MET A 237 -14.73 -0.74 32.57
CA MET A 237 -14.31 -1.05 33.94
C MET A 237 -12.92 -1.69 34.02
N TYR A 238 -12.49 -2.46 33.02
CA TYR A 238 -11.15 -3.05 33.00
C TYR A 238 -10.07 -1.97 32.97
N TYR A 239 -10.27 -0.91 32.21
CA TYR A 239 -9.31 0.19 32.07
C TYR A 239 -9.38 1.13 33.26
N LYS A 240 -10.59 1.47 33.72
CA LYS A 240 -10.82 2.33 34.88
C LYS A 240 -10.13 1.79 36.14
N LYS A 241 -10.27 0.50 36.41
CA LYS A 241 -9.64 -0.17 37.56
C LYS A 241 -8.11 -0.14 37.48
N ILE A 242 -7.52 -0.38 36.31
CA ILE A 242 -6.08 -0.27 36.08
C ILE A 242 -5.63 1.18 36.31
N ILE A 243 -6.32 2.18 35.77
CA ILE A 243 -5.98 3.61 35.93
C ILE A 243 -6.03 4.04 37.40
N GLN A 244 -6.97 3.50 38.17
CA GLN A 244 -7.11 3.77 39.61
C GLN A 244 -6.08 3.06 40.47
N ASN A 245 -5.29 2.13 39.93
CA ASN A 245 -4.28 1.37 40.62
C ASN A 245 -2.88 1.73 40.11
N SER A 246 -2.12 2.50 40.89
CA SER A 246 -0.79 3.00 40.50
C SER A 246 0.21 1.91 40.11
N LYS A 247 0.17 0.74 40.80
CA LYS A 247 1.05 -0.39 40.52
C LYS A 247 0.65 -1.08 39.19
N ALA A 248 -0.66 -1.22 38.95
CA ALA A 248 -1.15 -1.74 37.66
C ALA A 248 -0.81 -0.78 36.53
N MET A 249 -0.99 0.52 36.69
CA MET A 249 -0.61 1.54 35.70
C MET A 249 0.89 1.52 35.36
N ALA A 250 1.74 1.29 36.35
CA ALA A 250 3.20 1.17 36.12
C ALA A 250 3.56 -0.08 35.30
N ASN A 251 2.81 -1.17 35.44
CA ASN A 251 3.06 -2.43 34.75
C ASN A 251 2.34 -2.56 33.41
N CYS A 252 1.17 -1.93 33.24
CA CYS A 252 0.42 -1.91 31.97
C CYS A 252 1.03 -0.87 31.03
N ASP A 253 1.39 -1.27 29.82
CA ASP A 253 2.02 -0.38 28.84
C ASP A 253 1.01 0.23 27.87
N LEU A 254 -0.07 -0.50 27.55
CA LEU A 254 -1.16 -0.05 26.67
C LEU A 254 -2.46 -0.79 26.98
N PHE A 255 -3.58 -0.25 26.53
CA PHE A 255 -4.88 -0.88 26.61
C PHE A 255 -5.26 -1.54 25.30
N GLY A 256 -5.91 -2.71 25.37
CA GLY A 256 -6.53 -3.40 24.23
C GLY A 256 -8.02 -3.58 24.47
N THR A 257 -8.84 -3.48 23.41
CA THR A 257 -10.30 -3.62 23.49
C THR A 257 -10.91 -4.10 22.19
N HIS A 258 -12.16 -4.60 22.24
CA HIS A 258 -12.96 -4.95 21.08
C HIS A 258 -14.16 -4.02 20.90
N PHE A 259 -14.71 -3.96 19.70
CA PHE A 259 -15.84 -3.09 19.38
C PHE A 259 -17.16 -3.83 19.12
N TYR A 260 -17.26 -5.09 19.49
CA TYR A 260 -18.52 -5.82 19.34
C TYR A 260 -19.65 -5.13 20.11
N GLY A 261 -20.76 -4.82 19.42
CA GLY A 261 -21.89 -4.10 20.00
C GLY A 261 -21.60 -2.65 20.40
N THR A 262 -20.38 -2.13 20.19
CA THR A 262 -20.01 -0.77 20.55
C THR A 262 -20.57 0.24 19.55
N GLN A 263 -21.42 1.13 20.03
CA GLN A 263 -21.97 2.23 19.24
C GLN A 263 -21.02 3.44 19.29
N ARG A 264 -21.08 4.31 18.26
CA ARG A 264 -20.27 5.53 18.18
C ARG A 264 -20.30 6.35 19.49
N SER A 265 -21.50 6.53 20.07
CA SER A 265 -21.67 7.29 21.33
C SER A 265 -20.98 6.68 22.55
N GLY A 266 -20.65 5.39 22.50
CA GLY A 266 -19.93 4.67 23.56
C GLY A 266 -18.41 4.65 23.37
N MET A 267 -17.87 5.14 22.26
CA MET A 267 -16.44 5.07 21.97
C MET A 267 -15.63 6.14 22.70
N ASP A 268 -16.20 7.29 22.97
CA ASP A 268 -15.55 8.37 23.71
C ASP A 268 -15.30 7.95 25.18
N TYR A 269 -14.03 8.07 25.62
CA TYR A 269 -13.68 7.75 27.02
C TYR A 269 -12.49 8.59 27.51
N PRO A 270 -12.72 9.82 27.96
CA PRO A 270 -11.69 10.74 28.42
C PRO A 270 -10.79 10.17 29.52
N THR A 271 -11.32 9.28 30.37
CA THR A 271 -10.52 8.62 31.43
C THR A 271 -9.34 7.84 30.86
N VAL A 272 -9.52 7.11 29.76
CA VAL A 272 -8.47 6.36 29.07
C VAL A 272 -7.60 7.31 28.26
N GLU A 273 -8.19 8.24 27.52
CA GLU A 273 -7.48 9.21 26.69
C GLU A 273 -6.50 10.06 27.49
N ASN A 274 -6.91 10.49 28.68
CA ASN A 274 -6.08 11.28 29.59
C ASN A 274 -5.11 10.44 30.43
N SER A 275 -5.11 9.12 30.30
CA SER A 275 -4.22 8.23 31.07
C SER A 275 -2.76 8.27 30.63
N GLY A 276 -2.47 8.85 29.45
CA GLY A 276 -1.16 8.82 28.82
C GLY A 276 -0.78 7.47 28.19
N LYS A 277 -1.70 6.49 28.17
CA LYS A 277 -1.50 5.19 27.52
C LYS A 277 -2.23 5.14 26.19
N GLU A 278 -1.63 4.42 25.25
CA GLU A 278 -2.34 4.10 23.99
C GLU A 278 -3.47 3.12 24.25
N ILE A 279 -4.53 3.24 23.48
CA ILE A 279 -5.59 2.23 23.39
C ILE A 279 -5.70 1.73 21.96
N TRP A 280 -5.77 0.41 21.81
CA TRP A 280 -5.90 -0.29 20.53
C TRP A 280 -7.24 -0.99 20.45
N MET A 281 -7.94 -0.79 19.37
CA MET A 281 -9.05 -1.67 18.99
C MET A 281 -8.46 -2.94 18.38
N THR A 282 -8.46 -4.02 19.13
CA THR A 282 -7.68 -5.23 18.84
C THR A 282 -8.49 -6.33 18.16
N GLU A 283 -9.83 -6.18 18.10
CA GLU A 283 -10.68 -7.13 17.38
C GLU A 283 -12.07 -6.55 17.08
N VAL A 284 -12.53 -6.73 15.87
CA VAL A 284 -13.93 -6.59 15.45
C VAL A 284 -14.13 -7.17 14.04
N TYR A 285 -15.33 -7.59 13.72
CA TYR A 285 -15.85 -7.68 12.36
C TYR A 285 -17.15 -6.88 12.27
N VAL A 286 -17.32 -6.15 11.18
CA VAL A 286 -18.52 -5.34 10.92
C VAL A 286 -18.90 -5.43 9.43
N PRO A 287 -20.17 -5.36 9.09
CA PRO A 287 -21.33 -5.32 10.00
C PRO A 287 -21.72 -6.70 10.55
N ASN A 288 -21.20 -7.78 9.97
CA ASN A 288 -21.56 -9.16 10.31
C ASN A 288 -20.47 -10.16 9.89
N SER A 289 -20.60 -11.41 10.33
CA SER A 289 -19.76 -12.56 9.95
C SER A 289 -20.48 -13.55 9.02
N ASN A 290 -21.49 -13.09 8.28
CA ASN A 290 -22.23 -13.95 7.36
C ASN A 290 -21.31 -14.51 6.27
N ALA A 291 -21.51 -15.77 5.94
CA ALA A 291 -20.71 -16.41 4.89
C ALA A 291 -20.84 -15.66 3.56
N ASN A 292 -19.69 -15.47 2.89
CA ASN A 292 -19.56 -14.79 1.60
C ASN A 292 -19.98 -13.30 1.59
N SER A 293 -20.04 -12.64 2.75
CA SER A 293 -20.45 -11.23 2.86
C SER A 293 -19.30 -10.22 2.63
N ALA A 294 -18.05 -10.68 2.47
CA ALA A 294 -16.88 -9.83 2.34
C ALA A 294 -16.99 -8.79 1.21
N ASN A 295 -17.71 -9.12 0.14
CA ASN A 295 -17.87 -8.26 -1.04
C ASN A 295 -19.24 -7.57 -1.14
N ASN A 296 -20.11 -7.69 -0.11
CA ASN A 296 -21.42 -7.06 -0.13
C ASN A 296 -21.27 -5.53 -0.15
N TRP A 297 -21.97 -4.91 -1.12
CA TRP A 297 -21.98 -3.46 -1.28
C TRP A 297 -23.44 -2.94 -1.24
N PRO A 298 -23.71 -1.82 -0.56
CA PRO A 298 -22.78 -0.89 0.11
C PRO A 298 -22.40 -1.28 1.55
N GLU A 299 -22.75 -2.46 2.02
CA GLU A 299 -22.52 -2.92 3.39
C GLU A 299 -21.07 -2.78 3.84
N ALA A 300 -20.10 -3.02 2.93
CA ALA A 300 -18.68 -2.89 3.22
C ALA A 300 -18.25 -1.47 3.66
N VAL A 301 -19.00 -0.41 3.30
CA VAL A 301 -18.71 0.97 3.73
C VAL A 301 -18.73 1.12 5.25
N GLN A 302 -19.52 0.28 5.95
CA GLN A 302 -19.58 0.27 7.41
C GLN A 302 -18.23 -0.09 8.06
N VAL A 303 -17.35 -0.81 7.36
CA VAL A 303 -15.98 -1.05 7.84
C VAL A 303 -15.19 0.27 7.92
N ALA A 304 -15.25 1.09 6.88
CA ALA A 304 -14.58 2.39 6.89
C ALA A 304 -15.19 3.34 7.93
N GLU A 305 -16.51 3.32 8.10
CA GLU A 305 -17.19 4.11 9.15
C GLU A 305 -16.77 3.66 10.56
N ASN A 306 -16.65 2.35 10.80
CA ASN A 306 -16.22 1.83 12.09
C ASN A 306 -14.75 2.19 12.40
N ILE A 307 -13.86 2.11 11.39
CA ILE A 307 -12.48 2.60 11.50
C ILE A 307 -12.46 4.09 11.83
N HIS A 308 -13.23 4.90 11.08
CA HIS A 308 -13.34 6.34 11.32
C HIS A 308 -13.76 6.63 12.76
N ASN A 309 -14.84 6.00 13.22
CA ASN A 309 -15.36 6.19 14.57
C ASN A 309 -14.34 5.79 15.64
N GLY A 310 -13.64 4.66 15.45
CA GLY A 310 -12.59 4.23 16.35
C GLY A 310 -11.43 5.23 16.46
N LEU A 311 -11.00 5.78 15.32
CA LEU A 311 -9.89 6.74 15.28
C LEU A 311 -10.29 8.14 15.74
N VAL A 312 -11.50 8.61 15.38
CA VAL A 312 -11.91 10.01 15.62
C VAL A 312 -12.57 10.18 16.98
N VAL A 313 -13.47 9.25 17.35
CA VAL A 313 -14.22 9.32 18.61
C VAL A 313 -13.51 8.52 19.72
N GLY A 314 -13.08 7.29 19.40
CA GLY A 314 -12.44 6.41 20.38
C GLY A 314 -10.95 6.70 20.61
N ASN A 315 -10.37 7.64 19.86
CA ASN A 315 -8.94 7.99 19.94
C ASN A 315 -8.00 6.78 19.86
N MET A 316 -8.41 5.71 19.13
CA MET A 316 -7.65 4.48 19.01
C MET A 316 -6.35 4.69 18.23
N SER A 317 -5.24 4.15 18.75
CA SER A 317 -3.95 4.18 18.07
C SER A 317 -3.81 3.08 17.01
N ALA A 318 -4.59 2.02 17.11
CA ALA A 318 -4.59 0.90 16.18
C ALA A 318 -5.99 0.36 15.94
N TYR A 319 -6.19 -0.23 14.77
CA TYR A 319 -7.44 -0.90 14.41
C TYR A 319 -7.13 -2.28 13.81
N VAL A 320 -7.58 -3.35 14.46
CA VAL A 320 -7.28 -4.74 14.11
C VAL A 320 -8.57 -5.51 13.85
N TRP A 321 -8.66 -6.09 12.65
CA TRP A 321 -9.79 -6.89 12.21
C TRP A 321 -9.71 -8.30 12.81
N TRP A 322 -10.85 -8.95 13.02
CA TRP A 322 -10.91 -10.39 13.29
C TRP A 322 -10.29 -11.14 12.13
N TYR A 323 -10.29 -12.25 11.74
CA TYR A 323 -9.49 -12.90 10.72
C TYR A 323 -9.12 -12.05 9.49
N ILE A 324 -7.86 -12.11 9.06
CA ILE A 324 -7.42 -11.49 7.80
C ILE A 324 -8.10 -12.17 6.61
N ARG A 325 -8.16 -13.52 6.62
CA ARG A 325 -8.75 -14.34 5.56
C ARG A 325 -9.95 -15.14 6.05
N ARG A 326 -11.11 -14.86 5.52
CA ARG A 326 -12.40 -15.56 5.70
C ARG A 326 -13.38 -15.07 4.64
N SER A 327 -14.47 -15.82 4.41
CA SER A 327 -15.50 -15.44 3.44
C SER A 327 -16.22 -14.11 3.77
N TYR A 328 -16.01 -13.55 4.96
CA TYR A 328 -16.52 -12.24 5.40
C TYR A 328 -15.41 -11.25 5.75
N SER A 329 -14.15 -11.53 5.42
CA SER A 329 -13.00 -10.79 5.93
C SER A 329 -12.31 -9.90 4.90
N LEU A 330 -11.11 -9.40 5.24
CA LEU A 330 -10.32 -8.50 4.41
C LEU A 330 -9.81 -9.19 3.14
N LEU A 331 -9.40 -10.46 3.27
CA LEU A 331 -9.17 -11.36 2.15
C LEU A 331 -10.29 -12.42 2.12
N THR A 332 -10.74 -12.74 0.93
CA THR A 332 -11.64 -13.88 0.69
C THR A 332 -10.90 -15.20 0.87
N GLU A 333 -11.61 -16.34 0.87
CA GLU A 333 -10.99 -17.66 1.09
C GLU A 333 -9.96 -18.04 0.00
N ASP A 334 -10.03 -17.43 -1.18
CA ASP A 334 -9.06 -17.58 -2.27
C ASP A 334 -7.88 -16.59 -2.18
N GLY A 335 -7.76 -15.86 -1.08
CA GLY A 335 -6.64 -14.96 -0.79
C GLY A 335 -6.69 -13.60 -1.50
N LYS A 336 -7.78 -13.27 -2.19
CA LYS A 336 -7.92 -11.99 -2.88
C LYS A 336 -8.47 -10.90 -1.95
N PRO A 337 -8.10 -9.63 -2.16
CA PRO A 337 -8.70 -8.53 -1.44
C PRO A 337 -10.22 -8.46 -1.66
N SER A 338 -10.97 -8.30 -0.58
CA SER A 338 -12.41 -8.10 -0.61
C SER A 338 -12.78 -6.62 -0.60
N LYS A 339 -14.07 -6.30 -0.80
CA LYS A 339 -14.56 -4.93 -0.59
C LYS A 339 -14.29 -4.44 0.83
N ARG A 340 -14.44 -5.29 1.86
CA ARG A 340 -14.06 -4.96 3.25
C ARG A 340 -12.55 -4.73 3.39
N GLY A 341 -11.74 -5.53 2.68
CA GLY A 341 -10.29 -5.32 2.59
C GLY A 341 -9.94 -3.98 1.98
N TYR A 342 -10.60 -3.58 0.90
CA TYR A 342 -10.37 -2.27 0.31
C TYR A 342 -10.83 -1.12 1.20
N MET A 343 -11.84 -1.29 2.05
CA MET A 343 -12.19 -0.30 3.08
C MET A 343 -11.05 -0.12 4.10
N MET A 344 -10.48 -1.22 4.58
CA MET A 344 -9.29 -1.18 5.42
C MET A 344 -8.11 -0.52 4.69
N ALA A 345 -7.88 -0.85 3.42
CA ALA A 345 -6.79 -0.33 2.61
C ALA A 345 -6.91 1.18 2.34
N GLN A 346 -8.10 1.78 2.37
CA GLN A 346 -8.29 3.24 2.33
C GLN A 346 -7.56 3.95 3.48
N TYR A 347 -7.30 3.26 4.58
CA TYR A 347 -6.51 3.76 5.70
C TYR A 347 -5.10 3.18 5.69
N SER A 348 -4.96 1.86 5.74
CA SER A 348 -3.69 1.17 6.00
C SER A 348 -2.58 1.46 4.98
N LYS A 349 -2.93 1.69 3.72
CA LYS A 349 -1.94 1.98 2.67
C LYS A 349 -1.27 3.34 2.82
N TRP A 350 -1.98 4.33 3.29
CA TRP A 350 -1.52 5.73 3.29
C TRP A 350 -1.39 6.34 4.68
N VAL A 351 -2.20 5.92 5.65
CA VAL A 351 -2.08 6.32 7.05
C VAL A 351 -1.13 5.33 7.74
N ARG A 352 0.16 5.61 7.66
CA ARG A 352 1.20 4.66 8.09
C ARG A 352 1.55 4.82 9.57
N PRO A 353 2.18 3.81 10.19
CA PRO A 353 2.72 3.94 11.55
C PRO A 353 3.59 5.19 11.67
N GLY A 354 3.39 5.97 12.74
CA GLY A 354 4.08 7.25 12.92
C GLY A 354 3.23 8.47 12.59
N TYR A 355 2.18 8.33 11.80
CA TYR A 355 1.26 9.43 11.52
C TYR A 355 0.49 9.83 12.78
N ARG A 356 0.10 11.10 12.85
CA ARG A 356 -0.80 11.59 13.89
C ARG A 356 -2.11 12.03 13.27
N ARG A 357 -3.22 11.66 13.91
CA ARG A 357 -4.51 12.26 13.55
C ARG A 357 -4.45 13.76 13.84
N THR A 358 -5.03 14.56 12.94
CA THR A 358 -5.09 16.01 13.06
C THR A 358 -6.53 16.49 12.97
N GLU A 359 -6.77 17.71 13.41
CA GLU A 359 -8.10 18.32 13.39
C GLU A 359 -8.61 18.48 11.96
N VAL A 360 -9.89 18.21 11.77
CA VAL A 360 -10.59 18.45 10.51
C VAL A 360 -12.07 18.66 10.76
N THR A 361 -12.75 19.40 9.89
CA THR A 361 -14.22 19.43 9.88
C THR A 361 -14.72 18.00 9.60
N GLU A 362 -15.10 17.28 10.65
CA GLU A 362 -15.42 15.85 10.59
C GLU A 362 -16.66 15.55 9.73
N GLN A 363 -17.73 16.37 9.89
CA GLN A 363 -18.99 16.20 9.19
C GLN A 363 -19.36 17.45 8.38
N PRO A 364 -18.72 17.67 7.21
CA PRO A 364 -19.06 18.82 6.37
C PRO A 364 -20.47 18.73 5.75
N ALA A 365 -21.04 17.53 5.71
CA ALA A 365 -22.44 17.26 5.37
C ALA A 365 -22.96 16.06 6.18
N SER A 366 -24.28 15.86 6.26
CA SER A 366 -24.92 14.86 7.13
C SER A 366 -24.41 13.42 6.92
N ASP A 367 -24.10 13.04 5.68
CA ASP A 367 -23.68 11.70 5.31
C ASP A 367 -22.20 11.60 4.95
N ILE A 368 -21.45 12.67 5.15
CA ILE A 368 -20.01 12.74 4.87
C ILE A 368 -19.24 12.70 6.19
N LEU A 369 -18.30 11.77 6.30
CA LEU A 369 -17.33 11.70 7.38
C LEU A 369 -15.94 11.94 6.83
N VAL A 370 -15.17 12.82 7.49
CA VAL A 370 -13.81 13.17 7.09
C VAL A 370 -12.86 13.01 8.27
N SER A 371 -11.73 12.38 8.04
CA SER A 371 -10.61 12.32 8.98
C SER A 371 -9.30 12.71 8.29
N ALA A 372 -8.38 13.29 9.03
CA ALA A 372 -7.12 13.76 8.49
C ALA A 372 -5.93 13.34 9.37
N TYR A 373 -4.80 13.08 8.70
CA TYR A 373 -3.59 12.56 9.33
C TYR A 373 -2.39 13.28 8.73
N LYS A 374 -1.52 13.77 9.58
CA LYS A 374 -0.24 14.29 9.13
C LYS A 374 0.84 13.23 9.28
N GLY A 375 1.54 13.00 8.18
CA GLY A 375 2.63 12.04 8.10
C GLY A 375 4.00 12.73 8.20
N ASP A 376 4.98 12.03 7.69
CA ASP A 376 6.35 12.52 7.64
C ASP A 376 6.49 13.72 6.71
N SER A 377 7.30 14.68 7.13
CA SER A 377 7.68 15.87 6.36
C SER A 377 6.48 16.65 5.81
N ASN A 378 6.14 16.43 4.56
CA ASN A 378 5.16 17.21 3.81
C ASN A 378 3.90 16.42 3.40
N LYS A 379 3.67 15.24 3.99
CA LYS A 379 2.51 14.40 3.66
C LYS A 379 1.32 14.64 4.59
N VAL A 380 0.16 14.83 4.00
CA VAL A 380 -1.13 14.89 4.68
C VAL A 380 -2.07 13.91 3.98
N VAL A 381 -2.71 13.04 4.75
CA VAL A 381 -3.69 12.08 4.23
C VAL A 381 -5.07 12.47 4.73
N ILE A 382 -6.04 12.59 3.84
CA ILE A 382 -7.44 12.86 4.16
C ILE A 382 -8.26 11.65 3.69
N VAL A 383 -9.06 11.08 4.58
CA VAL A 383 -10.00 10.00 4.23
C VAL A 383 -11.41 10.56 4.34
N ALA A 384 -12.16 10.49 3.26
CA ALA A 384 -13.55 10.93 3.17
C ALA A 384 -14.47 9.76 2.85
N ILE A 385 -15.52 9.58 3.63
CA ILE A 385 -16.56 8.57 3.49
C ILE A 385 -17.85 9.27 3.11
N ASN A 386 -18.45 8.90 1.99
CA ASN A 386 -19.81 9.25 1.67
C ASN A 386 -20.69 7.99 1.88
N LYS A 387 -21.46 7.97 2.96
CA LYS A 387 -22.42 6.90 3.27
C LYS A 387 -23.84 7.19 2.78
N GLY A 388 -24.03 8.35 2.15
CA GLY A 388 -25.30 8.78 1.59
C GLY A 388 -25.61 8.14 0.23
N LYS A 389 -26.84 8.37 -0.22
CA LYS A 389 -27.35 7.86 -1.50
C LYS A 389 -27.07 8.78 -2.69
N ASN A 390 -26.52 9.97 -2.46
CA ASN A 390 -26.25 10.98 -3.46
C ASN A 390 -24.75 11.28 -3.56
N GLU A 391 -24.29 11.61 -4.75
CA GLU A 391 -22.96 12.17 -4.96
C GLU A 391 -22.89 13.57 -4.35
N ILE A 392 -21.77 13.89 -3.72
CA ILE A 392 -21.50 15.21 -3.12
C ILE A 392 -20.20 15.75 -3.73
N ASN A 393 -20.25 17.02 -4.16
CA ASN A 393 -19.03 17.77 -4.50
C ASN A 393 -18.50 18.42 -3.21
N GLN A 394 -17.40 17.88 -2.69
CA GLN A 394 -16.81 18.28 -1.41
C GLN A 394 -15.58 19.15 -1.65
N GLN A 395 -15.58 20.33 -1.03
CA GLN A 395 -14.39 21.18 -0.96
C GLN A 395 -13.56 20.83 0.25
N PHE A 396 -12.24 20.68 0.05
CA PHE A 396 -11.24 20.47 1.09
C PHE A 396 -10.29 21.67 1.14
N ASN A 397 -9.78 21.96 2.34
CA ASN A 397 -8.76 22.98 2.55
C ASN A 397 -7.82 22.58 3.69
N ILE A 398 -6.51 22.69 3.48
CA ILE A 398 -5.50 22.53 4.54
C ILE A 398 -5.07 23.93 4.97
N SER A 399 -5.50 24.32 6.17
CA SER A 399 -5.36 25.68 6.69
C SER A 399 -3.90 26.11 6.75
N GLY A 400 -3.61 27.30 6.23
CA GLY A 400 -2.27 27.88 6.26
C GLY A 400 -1.23 27.17 5.40
N GLN A 401 -1.63 26.21 4.56
CA GLN A 401 -0.72 25.46 3.70
C GLN A 401 -0.92 25.78 2.22
N THR A 402 0.07 25.44 1.41
CA THR A 402 -0.02 25.41 -0.05
C THR A 402 0.22 23.99 -0.55
N LEU A 403 -0.73 23.47 -1.31
CA LEU A 403 -0.66 22.15 -1.90
C LEU A 403 0.30 22.14 -3.11
N LYS A 404 1.16 21.14 -3.16
CA LYS A 404 2.02 20.82 -4.29
C LYS A 404 1.37 19.79 -5.22
N SER A 405 0.69 18.79 -4.64
CA SER A 405 -0.05 17.76 -5.36
C SER A 405 -1.12 17.11 -4.48
N VAL A 406 -2.12 16.56 -5.13
CA VAL A 406 -3.17 15.74 -4.50
C VAL A 406 -3.41 14.53 -5.37
N ASP A 407 -3.26 13.34 -4.80
CA ASP A 407 -3.59 12.07 -5.43
C ASP A 407 -4.78 11.46 -4.70
N ARG A 408 -5.77 10.97 -5.44
CA ARG A 408 -6.97 10.33 -4.88
C ARG A 408 -6.97 8.83 -5.19
N TYR A 409 -7.38 8.05 -4.19
CA TYR A 409 -7.66 6.62 -4.31
C TYR A 409 -9.08 6.36 -3.83
N ARG A 410 -9.94 5.84 -4.72
CA ARG A 410 -11.36 5.70 -4.46
C ARG A 410 -11.83 4.26 -4.55
N THR A 411 -12.72 3.88 -3.63
CA THR A 411 -13.46 2.61 -3.68
C THR A 411 -14.96 2.87 -3.70
N THR A 412 -15.64 2.22 -4.65
CA THR A 412 -17.10 2.23 -4.83
C THR A 412 -17.59 0.79 -5.02
N GLY A 413 -18.83 0.59 -5.39
CA GLY A 413 -19.34 -0.73 -5.78
C GLY A 413 -18.55 -1.36 -6.94
N SER A 414 -18.12 -0.54 -7.89
CA SER A 414 -17.40 -0.98 -9.10
C SER A 414 -15.88 -0.68 -9.09
N GLU A 415 -15.41 0.21 -8.22
CA GLU A 415 -14.00 0.61 -8.13
C GLU A 415 -13.32 0.02 -6.90
N ASN A 416 -12.02 -0.27 -6.99
CA ASN A 416 -11.18 -0.74 -5.91
C ASN A 416 -9.89 0.07 -5.87
N LEU A 417 -9.79 1.04 -4.97
CA LEU A 417 -8.65 1.96 -4.86
C LEU A 417 -8.30 2.64 -6.20
N ALA A 418 -9.32 2.96 -7.02
CA ALA A 418 -9.12 3.60 -8.32
C ALA A 418 -8.37 4.92 -8.16
N ALA A 419 -7.19 5.01 -8.77
CA ALA A 419 -6.29 6.15 -8.66
C ALA A 419 -6.68 7.29 -9.60
N THR A 420 -6.60 8.52 -9.11
CA THR A 420 -6.57 9.75 -9.89
C THR A 420 -5.39 10.56 -9.38
N LEU A 421 -4.33 10.64 -10.15
CA LEU A 421 -3.10 11.30 -9.77
C LEU A 421 -3.10 12.75 -10.25
N GLY A 422 -2.48 13.64 -9.46
CA GLY A 422 -2.30 15.04 -9.85
C GLY A 422 -3.62 15.82 -10.00
N MET A 423 -4.56 15.65 -9.08
CA MET A 423 -5.81 16.43 -9.06
C MET A 423 -5.51 17.94 -8.99
N SER A 424 -6.35 18.73 -9.64
CA SER A 424 -6.26 20.19 -9.58
C SER A 424 -6.38 20.70 -8.16
N CYS A 425 -5.42 21.52 -7.72
CA CYS A 425 -5.41 22.17 -6.40
C CYS A 425 -4.89 23.61 -6.52
N SER A 426 -5.32 24.47 -5.61
CA SER A 426 -4.88 25.89 -5.57
C SER A 426 -4.80 26.37 -4.13
N GLY A 427 -3.70 27.01 -3.76
CA GLY A 427 -3.43 27.33 -2.36
C GLY A 427 -3.47 26.08 -1.50
N GLY A 428 -4.22 26.09 -0.41
CA GLY A 428 -4.47 24.92 0.46
C GLY A 428 -5.66 24.07 0.05
N GLY A 429 -6.36 24.39 -1.07
CA GLY A 429 -7.68 23.82 -1.40
C GLY A 429 -7.71 22.96 -2.65
N PHE A 430 -8.65 22.01 -2.67
CA PHE A 430 -9.07 21.22 -3.82
C PHE A 430 -10.53 20.80 -3.69
N ASN A 431 -11.15 20.41 -4.81
CA ASN A 431 -12.51 19.88 -4.85
C ASN A 431 -12.48 18.43 -5.30
N ALA A 432 -13.38 17.62 -4.76
CA ALA A 432 -13.55 16.24 -5.16
C ALA A 432 -15.02 15.82 -5.15
N GLN A 433 -15.41 15.08 -6.19
CA GLN A 433 -16.69 14.39 -6.21
C GLN A 433 -16.56 13.10 -5.39
N LEU A 434 -17.47 12.96 -4.42
CA LEU A 434 -17.63 11.81 -3.55
C LEU A 434 -18.91 11.07 -3.97
N PRO A 435 -18.83 10.02 -4.79
CA PRO A 435 -20.00 9.25 -5.19
C PRO A 435 -20.78 8.69 -4.00
N ALA A 436 -22.06 8.41 -4.19
CA ALA A 436 -22.87 7.71 -3.21
C ALA A 436 -22.21 6.39 -2.74
N ASN A 437 -22.28 6.11 -1.45
CA ASN A 437 -21.67 4.91 -0.85
C ASN A 437 -20.23 4.71 -1.33
N SER A 438 -19.33 5.66 -1.04
CA SER A 438 -17.94 5.59 -1.47
C SER A 438 -16.97 5.98 -0.37
N VAL A 439 -15.71 5.54 -0.50
CA VAL A 439 -14.60 5.99 0.32
C VAL A 439 -13.48 6.47 -0.58
N SER A 440 -12.97 7.64 -0.29
CA SER A 440 -11.88 8.27 -1.04
C SER A 440 -10.76 8.69 -0.09
N THR A 441 -9.53 8.25 -0.38
CA THR A 441 -8.33 8.71 0.32
C THR A 441 -7.58 9.68 -0.57
N PHE A 442 -7.27 10.85 -0.03
CA PHE A 442 -6.48 11.89 -0.68
C PHE A 442 -5.11 11.95 -0.03
N VAL A 443 -4.07 11.72 -0.83
CA VAL A 443 -2.67 11.86 -0.43
C VAL A 443 -2.18 13.22 -0.90
N CYS A 444 -2.12 14.15 0.03
CA CYS A 444 -1.72 15.51 -0.22
C CYS A 444 -0.23 15.70 0.06
N THR A 445 0.47 16.40 -0.84
CA THR A 445 1.83 16.89 -0.60
C THR A 445 1.75 18.41 -0.45
N ILE A 446 2.20 18.95 0.67
CA ILE A 446 2.24 20.39 0.92
C ILE A 446 3.63 20.98 0.64
N ASN A 447 3.70 22.28 0.43
CA ASN A 447 4.98 23.00 0.40
C ASN A 447 5.51 23.15 1.84
N GLY A 448 6.78 22.76 2.03
CA GLY A 448 7.41 22.83 3.35
C GLY A 448 7.19 21.60 4.22
N ASP A 449 7.83 21.61 5.38
CA ASP A 449 7.77 20.54 6.39
C ASP A 449 6.92 21.01 7.57
N HIS A 450 5.89 20.23 7.94
CA HIS A 450 5.07 20.53 9.11
C HIS A 450 5.57 19.85 10.39
N GLY A 451 6.78 19.28 10.35
CA GLY A 451 7.53 18.87 11.54
C GLY A 451 6.92 17.74 12.37
N THR A 452 6.24 16.77 11.77
CA THR A 452 5.96 15.51 12.48
C THR A 452 7.23 14.70 12.63
N LYS A 453 8.01 15.02 13.63
CA LYS A 453 8.99 14.03 14.11
C LYS A 453 8.23 13.03 14.99
N SER A 454 8.52 11.74 14.82
CA SER A 454 8.18 10.72 15.80
C SER A 454 8.56 11.27 17.18
N ASP A 455 7.65 11.19 18.14
CA ASP A 455 7.92 11.64 19.52
C ASP A 455 8.91 10.73 20.27
N GLY A 456 9.58 9.80 19.55
CA GLY A 456 10.50 8.83 20.14
C GLY A 456 9.83 7.76 21.00
N SER A 457 8.51 7.81 21.16
CA SER A 457 7.75 6.83 21.97
C SER A 457 7.54 5.51 21.23
N SER A 458 7.77 5.49 19.90
CA SER A 458 7.89 4.29 19.11
C SER A 458 9.27 4.25 18.48
N GLN A 459 10.08 3.31 18.89
CA GLN A 459 11.20 2.91 18.06
C GLN A 459 10.63 2.50 16.72
N PRO A 460 11.10 3.10 15.58
CA PRO A 460 10.78 2.52 14.28
C PRO A 460 11.14 1.04 14.34
N TYR A 461 10.30 0.19 13.75
CA TYR A 461 10.71 -1.19 13.53
C TYR A 461 12.03 -1.17 12.74
N VAL A 462 13.10 -1.56 13.38
CA VAL A 462 14.36 -1.83 12.69
C VAL A 462 14.21 -3.24 12.15
N ALA A 463 14.02 -3.37 10.85
CA ALA A 463 14.00 -4.67 10.20
C ALA A 463 15.30 -5.42 10.55
N GLU A 464 15.18 -6.63 11.05
CA GLU A 464 16.34 -7.51 11.20
C GLU A 464 16.90 -7.76 9.79
N PRO A 465 18.22 -7.69 9.61
CA PRO A 465 18.84 -8.03 8.35
C PRO A 465 18.40 -9.42 7.86
N LEU A 466 18.19 -9.55 6.57
CA LEU A 466 17.87 -10.83 5.95
C LEU A 466 18.97 -11.85 6.30
N LYS A 467 18.55 -13.06 6.60
CA LYS A 467 19.48 -14.19 6.78
C LYS A 467 19.51 -14.97 5.46
N PRO A 468 20.68 -15.20 4.90
CA PRO A 468 20.77 -16.00 3.69
C PRO A 468 20.37 -17.45 3.99
N ASP A 469 19.94 -18.16 2.97
CA ASP A 469 19.64 -19.59 3.01
C ASP A 469 20.90 -20.45 3.20
N SER A 470 20.74 -21.78 3.13
CA SER A 470 21.86 -22.74 3.26
C SER A 470 22.89 -22.63 2.12
N ASN A 471 22.52 -22.08 0.96
CA ASN A 471 23.40 -21.83 -0.18
C ASN A 471 24.12 -20.48 -0.08
N GLY A 472 23.79 -19.69 0.93
CA GLY A 472 24.28 -18.33 1.08
C GLY A 472 23.47 -17.27 0.32
N TYR A 473 22.29 -17.60 -0.22
CA TYR A 473 21.47 -16.71 -1.03
C TYR A 473 20.52 -15.89 -0.17
N TYR A 474 20.50 -14.57 -0.36
CA TYR A 474 19.49 -13.67 0.19
C TYR A 474 18.24 -13.62 -0.70
N TYR A 475 18.45 -13.67 -2.01
CA TYR A 475 17.42 -13.75 -3.04
C TYR A 475 17.82 -14.80 -4.09
N HIS A 476 16.85 -15.55 -4.56
CA HIS A 476 16.95 -16.43 -5.70
C HIS A 476 15.63 -16.36 -6.47
N ASP A 477 15.63 -15.61 -7.55
CA ASP A 477 14.46 -15.33 -8.38
C ASP A 477 14.56 -16.15 -9.66
N THR A 478 13.78 -17.23 -9.73
CA THR A 478 13.76 -18.19 -10.84
C THR A 478 12.68 -17.88 -11.86
N PHE A 479 11.82 -16.91 -11.60
CA PHE A 479 10.69 -16.47 -12.41
C PHE A 479 9.64 -17.53 -12.78
N GLU A 480 9.72 -18.74 -12.26
CA GLU A 480 8.75 -19.84 -12.49
C GLU A 480 7.30 -19.50 -12.06
N ASN A 481 7.12 -18.51 -11.21
CA ASN A 481 5.83 -18.05 -10.72
C ASN A 481 5.54 -16.59 -11.07
N GLY A 482 6.10 -16.07 -12.16
CA GLY A 482 5.99 -14.68 -12.61
C GLY A 482 7.07 -13.77 -12.04
N LEU A 483 6.87 -12.45 -12.12
CA LEU A 483 7.87 -11.46 -11.77
C LEU A 483 8.26 -11.43 -10.28
N GLY A 484 7.45 -11.99 -9.38
CA GLY A 484 7.71 -11.91 -7.94
C GLY A 484 7.79 -10.47 -7.46
N ASP A 485 8.92 -10.10 -6.83
CA ASP A 485 9.19 -8.74 -6.32
C ASP A 485 9.86 -7.81 -7.34
N TRP A 486 9.95 -8.23 -8.61
CA TRP A 486 10.50 -7.41 -9.68
C TRP A 486 9.44 -6.51 -10.31
N GLU A 487 9.86 -5.35 -10.77
CA GLU A 487 9.01 -4.34 -11.39
C GLU A 487 9.57 -3.95 -12.75
N ALA A 488 8.68 -3.56 -13.67
CA ALA A 488 9.06 -2.95 -14.92
C ALA A 488 9.81 -1.63 -14.68
N ARG A 489 10.96 -1.45 -15.33
CA ARG A 489 11.74 -0.22 -15.29
C ARG A 489 11.53 0.58 -16.58
N GLY A 490 10.82 1.69 -16.46
CA GLY A 490 10.34 2.46 -17.60
C GLY A 490 9.00 1.96 -18.14
N SER A 491 8.63 2.47 -19.33
CA SER A 491 7.39 2.06 -20.00
C SER A 491 7.65 0.81 -20.85
N VAL A 492 7.71 -0.34 -20.20
CA VAL A 492 7.95 -1.63 -20.86
C VAL A 492 6.88 -2.62 -20.47
N LYS A 493 6.72 -3.66 -21.26
CA LYS A 493 5.91 -4.82 -20.94
C LYS A 493 6.81 -5.93 -20.40
N THR A 494 6.38 -6.54 -19.29
CA THR A 494 7.07 -7.66 -18.65
C THR A 494 6.11 -8.82 -18.49
N GLU A 495 6.49 -9.99 -18.97
CA GLU A 495 5.65 -11.21 -18.94
C GLU A 495 6.52 -12.43 -18.67
N SER A 496 5.94 -13.46 -18.04
CA SER A 496 6.56 -14.80 -18.03
C SER A 496 6.50 -15.42 -19.42
N SER A 497 7.55 -16.15 -19.79
CA SER A 497 7.68 -16.75 -21.10
C SER A 497 8.46 -18.07 -21.02
N GLY A 498 7.82 -19.15 -21.47
CA GLY A 498 8.48 -20.45 -21.70
C GLY A 498 9.29 -20.52 -22.98
N ARG A 499 9.48 -19.39 -23.70
CA ARG A 499 10.18 -19.39 -25.00
C ARG A 499 11.70 -19.55 -24.87
N ALA A 500 12.27 -19.03 -23.80
CA ALA A 500 13.73 -19.08 -23.60
C ALA A 500 14.05 -19.15 -22.10
N PRO A 501 13.65 -20.16 -21.35
CA PRO A 501 14.12 -20.34 -19.98
C PRO A 501 15.60 -20.76 -19.98
N TYR A 502 16.39 -20.20 -19.04
CA TYR A 502 17.73 -20.69 -18.77
C TYR A 502 17.68 -21.94 -17.86
N ALA A 503 16.87 -21.85 -16.82
CA ALA A 503 16.56 -22.95 -15.92
C ALA A 503 15.04 -23.07 -15.74
N GLY A 504 14.57 -24.24 -15.35
CA GLY A 504 13.13 -24.46 -15.17
C GLY A 504 12.32 -24.41 -16.46
N THR A 505 11.16 -23.76 -16.42
CA THR A 505 10.19 -23.72 -17.52
C THR A 505 9.83 -22.29 -17.98
N GLU A 506 10.13 -21.28 -17.20
CA GLU A 506 9.76 -19.89 -17.44
C GLU A 506 10.95 -18.93 -17.22
N ALA A 507 11.02 -17.89 -18.02
CA ALA A 507 11.88 -16.72 -17.83
C ALA A 507 11.03 -15.45 -17.92
N VAL A 508 11.53 -14.30 -17.51
CA VAL A 508 10.86 -13.02 -17.78
C VAL A 508 11.34 -12.44 -19.08
N VAL A 509 10.41 -12.09 -19.98
CA VAL A 509 10.68 -11.30 -21.18
C VAL A 509 10.34 -9.83 -20.94
N ILE A 510 11.25 -8.95 -21.34
CA ILE A 510 11.10 -7.50 -21.33
C ILE A 510 10.95 -7.04 -22.78
N SER A 511 9.79 -6.43 -23.10
CA SER A 511 9.41 -6.03 -24.44
C SER A 511 8.87 -4.60 -24.48
N GLU A 512 8.58 -4.09 -25.67
CA GLU A 512 8.09 -2.73 -25.92
C GLU A 512 9.06 -1.66 -25.39
N ARG A 513 10.35 -1.93 -25.49
CA ARG A 513 11.41 -1.04 -24.98
C ARG A 513 11.66 0.11 -25.93
N THR A 514 11.83 1.32 -25.38
CA THR A 514 12.07 2.57 -26.14
C THR A 514 13.42 3.22 -25.81
N ALA A 515 14.10 2.71 -24.79
CA ALA A 515 15.42 3.17 -24.37
C ALA A 515 16.25 2.00 -23.82
N SER A 516 17.57 2.08 -23.88
CA SER A 516 18.46 1.03 -23.39
C SER A 516 18.31 0.77 -21.88
N TRP A 517 18.06 1.82 -21.09
CA TRP A 517 17.83 1.72 -19.67
C TRP A 517 16.46 1.10 -19.28
N ASN A 518 15.58 0.83 -20.25
CA ASN A 518 14.33 0.12 -20.01
C ASN A 518 14.62 -1.36 -19.72
N GLY A 519 14.16 -1.87 -18.59
CA GLY A 519 14.47 -3.22 -18.13
C GLY A 519 13.56 -3.67 -17.00
N ILE A 520 14.13 -4.39 -16.07
CA ILE A 520 13.48 -4.76 -14.81
C ILE A 520 14.32 -4.31 -13.62
N GLN A 521 13.66 -4.07 -12.51
CA GLN A 521 14.29 -3.66 -11.26
C GLN A 521 13.66 -4.34 -10.05
N ARG A 522 14.46 -4.53 -9.00
CA ARG A 522 14.05 -5.07 -7.71
C ARG A 522 14.59 -4.21 -6.58
N ASN A 523 13.75 -3.90 -5.58
CA ASN A 523 14.21 -3.27 -4.35
C ASN A 523 15.01 -4.26 -3.51
N LEU A 524 16.15 -3.83 -3.00
CA LEU A 524 16.96 -4.57 -2.03
C LEU A 524 16.61 -4.12 -0.61
N ASP A 525 16.61 -5.06 0.33
CA ASP A 525 16.31 -4.79 1.74
C ASP A 525 17.35 -3.86 2.38
N ALA A 526 16.93 -2.65 2.76
CA ALA A 526 17.84 -1.63 3.29
C ALA A 526 18.43 -1.96 4.66
N SER A 527 17.87 -2.94 5.40
CA SER A 527 18.45 -3.40 6.66
C SER A 527 19.65 -4.32 6.45
N THR A 528 19.70 -4.97 5.29
CA THR A 528 20.72 -5.94 4.87
C THR A 528 21.75 -5.33 3.97
N PHE A 529 21.32 -4.66 2.89
CA PHE A 529 22.20 -4.16 1.83
C PHE A 529 22.61 -2.72 2.12
N LYS A 530 23.71 -2.56 2.89
CA LYS A 530 24.18 -1.25 3.37
C LYS A 530 25.41 -0.78 2.62
N ALA A 531 25.57 0.55 2.58
CA ALA A 531 26.76 1.20 2.04
C ALA A 531 28.05 0.60 2.61
N GLY A 532 29.00 0.26 1.74
CA GLY A 532 30.30 -0.29 2.09
C GLY A 532 30.31 -1.81 2.34
N GLU A 533 29.16 -2.48 2.42
CA GLU A 533 29.09 -3.94 2.57
C GLU A 533 29.24 -4.66 1.22
N LYS A 534 29.70 -5.90 1.26
CA LYS A 534 29.97 -6.71 0.08
C LYS A 534 28.96 -7.82 -0.09
N PHE A 535 28.57 -8.05 -1.35
CA PHE A 535 27.66 -9.13 -1.75
C PHE A 535 28.06 -9.71 -3.09
N ALA A 536 27.58 -10.92 -3.38
CA ALA A 536 27.63 -11.51 -4.71
C ALA A 536 26.30 -11.22 -5.44
N PHE A 537 26.38 -10.80 -6.69
CA PHE A 537 25.23 -10.56 -7.56
C PHE A 537 25.38 -11.35 -8.85
N SER A 538 24.28 -11.95 -9.30
CA SER A 538 24.23 -12.70 -10.55
C SER A 538 22.88 -12.50 -11.23
N ALA A 539 22.88 -12.44 -12.57
CA ALA A 539 21.69 -12.50 -13.41
C ALA A 539 22.03 -13.19 -14.74
N CYS A 540 21.20 -14.10 -15.21
CA CYS A 540 21.34 -14.70 -16.53
C CYS A 540 20.45 -13.97 -17.53
N VAL A 541 21.03 -13.55 -18.67
CA VAL A 541 20.34 -12.77 -19.70
C VAL A 541 20.50 -13.38 -21.08
N ASN A 542 19.49 -13.21 -21.94
CA ASN A 542 19.49 -13.68 -23.33
C ASN A 542 18.60 -12.77 -24.19
N PHE A 543 18.80 -12.80 -25.51
CA PHE A 543 17.87 -12.19 -26.46
C PHE A 543 17.74 -13.05 -27.73
N LEU A 544 16.59 -13.00 -28.39
CA LEU A 544 16.27 -13.87 -29.53
C LEU A 544 15.98 -13.10 -30.81
N ASP A 545 15.12 -12.09 -30.73
CA ASP A 545 14.54 -11.42 -31.90
C ASP A 545 15.18 -10.04 -32.04
N ALA A 546 16.29 -9.96 -32.75
CA ALA A 546 16.96 -8.70 -33.05
C ALA A 546 17.77 -8.82 -34.36
N ASP A 547 18.03 -7.70 -34.99
CA ASP A 547 18.84 -7.59 -36.21
C ASP A 547 20.36 -7.54 -35.92
N VAL A 548 20.73 -7.69 -34.65
CA VAL A 548 22.11 -7.72 -34.17
C VAL A 548 22.47 -9.10 -33.65
N ASP A 549 23.73 -9.49 -33.82
CA ASP A 549 24.23 -10.79 -33.35
C ASP A 549 24.71 -10.75 -31.90
N THR A 550 25.05 -9.58 -31.40
CA THR A 550 25.53 -9.38 -30.04
C THR A 550 24.97 -8.08 -29.44
N GLU A 551 24.81 -8.09 -28.10
CA GLU A 551 24.41 -6.92 -27.32
C GLU A 551 25.08 -6.94 -25.96
N ASP A 552 25.42 -5.76 -25.43
CA ASP A 552 25.96 -5.60 -24.09
C ASP A 552 24.88 -5.41 -23.07
N PHE A 553 24.83 -6.31 -22.08
CA PHE A 553 23.92 -6.25 -20.94
C PHE A 553 24.65 -5.76 -19.70
N SER A 554 23.92 -5.02 -18.88
CA SER A 554 24.41 -4.49 -17.61
C SER A 554 23.55 -4.93 -16.43
N LEU A 555 24.20 -5.37 -15.38
CA LEU A 555 23.65 -5.50 -14.04
C LEU A 555 24.07 -4.25 -13.26
N THR A 556 23.09 -3.45 -12.88
CA THR A 556 23.32 -2.11 -12.32
C THR A 556 22.73 -1.99 -10.92
N LEU A 557 23.44 -1.34 -9.99
CA LEU A 557 22.89 -0.91 -8.72
C LEU A 557 22.42 0.55 -8.85
N GLN A 558 21.11 0.77 -8.76
CA GLN A 558 20.55 2.10 -8.62
C GLN A 558 20.34 2.41 -7.14
N TYR A 559 20.66 3.63 -6.70
CA TYR A 559 20.46 4.06 -5.31
C TYR A 559 20.30 5.57 -5.23
N LYS A 560 19.88 6.09 -4.08
CA LYS A 560 19.94 7.53 -3.80
C LYS A 560 21.02 7.82 -2.79
N ASP A 561 21.78 8.91 -3.06
CA ASP A 561 22.72 9.45 -2.10
C ASP A 561 22.03 10.22 -0.95
N SER A 562 22.79 10.72 0.01
CA SER A 562 22.25 11.45 1.17
C SER A 562 21.53 12.76 0.79
N SER A 563 21.71 13.28 -0.42
CA SER A 563 20.98 14.42 -0.96
C SER A 563 19.65 14.02 -1.62
N GLY A 564 19.37 12.71 -1.75
CA GLY A 564 18.24 12.17 -2.50
C GLY A 564 18.45 12.10 -4.01
N THR A 565 19.68 12.33 -4.48
CA THR A 565 20.02 12.25 -5.90
C THR A 565 20.21 10.79 -6.32
N ALA A 566 19.54 10.38 -7.41
CA ALA A 566 19.70 9.04 -7.97
C ALA A 566 21.09 8.85 -8.56
N LYS A 567 21.70 7.73 -8.25
CA LYS A 567 23.01 7.27 -8.72
C LYS A 567 22.87 5.88 -9.32
N TYR A 568 23.79 5.58 -10.23
CA TYR A 568 23.84 4.29 -10.93
C TYR A 568 25.27 3.78 -10.89
N ALA A 569 25.46 2.58 -10.38
CA ALA A 569 26.78 1.97 -10.25
C ALA A 569 26.77 0.60 -10.93
N ASN A 570 27.66 0.40 -11.88
CA ASN A 570 27.74 -0.88 -12.59
C ASN A 570 28.26 -1.99 -11.66
N ILE A 571 27.57 -3.12 -11.67
CA ILE A 571 27.97 -4.36 -10.97
C ILE A 571 28.77 -5.23 -11.89
N ASP A 572 28.25 -5.48 -13.11
CA ASP A 572 28.91 -6.25 -14.18
C ASP A 572 28.31 -5.86 -15.54
N THR A 573 29.11 -5.98 -16.60
CA THR A 573 28.65 -5.81 -17.98
C THR A 573 29.29 -6.88 -18.85
N LYS A 574 28.48 -7.55 -19.67
CA LYS A 574 28.94 -8.56 -20.60
C LYS A 574 28.22 -8.54 -21.93
N THR A 575 28.96 -8.88 -22.96
CA THR A 575 28.39 -9.09 -24.31
C THR A 575 27.66 -10.43 -24.35
N CYS A 576 26.40 -10.39 -24.69
CA CYS A 576 25.55 -11.55 -24.95
C CYS A 576 25.48 -11.80 -26.46
N THR A 577 25.71 -13.03 -26.88
CA THR A 577 25.47 -13.45 -28.26
C THR A 577 24.01 -13.92 -28.37
N LYS A 578 23.32 -13.49 -29.43
CA LYS A 578 21.95 -13.89 -29.75
C LYS A 578 21.70 -15.38 -29.54
N GLU A 579 20.57 -15.73 -28.93
CA GLU A 579 20.14 -17.10 -28.60
C GLU A 579 21.01 -17.84 -27.58
N ASN A 580 21.98 -17.17 -26.96
CA ASN A 580 22.82 -17.78 -25.92
C ASN A 580 22.67 -17.00 -24.61
N TYR A 581 22.51 -17.71 -23.50
CA TYR A 581 22.53 -17.04 -22.19
C TYR A 581 23.98 -16.64 -21.81
N VAL A 582 24.11 -15.49 -21.19
CA VAL A 582 25.32 -15.04 -20.51
C VAL A 582 25.01 -14.71 -19.06
N GLN A 583 25.94 -14.98 -18.16
CA GLN A 583 25.81 -14.60 -16.76
C GLN A 583 26.52 -13.27 -16.49
N LEU A 584 25.78 -12.27 -16.07
CA LEU A 584 26.29 -11.10 -15.40
C LEU A 584 26.59 -11.49 -13.96
N TYR A 585 27.85 -11.39 -13.51
CA TYR A 585 28.25 -11.90 -12.21
C TYR A 585 29.40 -11.16 -11.59
N ASN A 586 29.18 -10.69 -10.36
CA ASN A 586 30.22 -10.12 -9.51
C ASN A 586 30.19 -10.80 -8.12
N PRO A 587 31.18 -11.62 -7.75
CA PRO A 587 31.17 -12.39 -6.50
C PRO A 587 31.43 -11.52 -5.25
N GLU A 588 32.00 -10.32 -5.39
CA GLU A 588 32.43 -9.47 -4.26
C GLU A 588 32.17 -7.97 -4.50
N TYR A 589 31.00 -7.66 -5.07
CA TYR A 589 30.64 -6.28 -5.30
C TYR A 589 30.44 -5.51 -3.98
N THR A 590 31.05 -4.34 -3.87
CA THR A 590 30.88 -3.44 -2.72
C THR A 590 29.81 -2.41 -3.02
N ILE A 591 28.76 -2.33 -2.19
CA ILE A 591 27.75 -1.30 -2.30
C ILE A 591 28.44 0.08 -2.10
N PRO A 592 28.18 1.07 -2.98
CA PRO A 592 28.80 2.38 -2.90
C PRO A 592 28.67 3.03 -1.52
N SER A 593 29.72 3.67 -1.04
CA SER A 593 29.76 4.24 0.31
C SER A 593 28.81 5.43 0.51
N ASP A 594 28.33 6.02 -0.58
CA ASP A 594 27.37 7.13 -0.60
C ASP A 594 25.91 6.64 -0.81
N ALA A 595 25.66 5.34 -0.91
CA ALA A 595 24.33 4.78 -1.00
C ALA A 595 23.57 4.99 0.33
N ALA A 596 22.54 5.84 0.31
CA ALA A 596 21.79 6.22 1.51
C ALA A 596 20.38 5.63 1.57
N SER A 597 19.72 5.45 0.42
CA SER A 597 18.37 4.90 0.34
C SER A 597 18.03 4.36 -1.06
N ASP A 598 16.86 3.72 -1.17
CA ASP A 598 16.26 3.24 -2.42
C ASP A 598 17.24 2.44 -3.28
N ILE A 599 17.92 1.47 -2.64
CA ILE A 599 18.88 0.59 -3.32
C ILE A 599 18.08 -0.44 -4.13
N GLN A 600 18.33 -0.47 -5.45
CA GLN A 600 17.65 -1.33 -6.40
C GLN A 600 18.66 -2.07 -7.26
N LEU A 601 18.38 -3.34 -7.51
CA LEU A 601 19.08 -4.13 -8.53
C LEU A 601 18.35 -3.96 -9.86
N VAL A 602 19.08 -3.68 -10.93
CA VAL A 602 18.55 -3.39 -12.26
C VAL A 602 19.21 -4.28 -13.28
N VAL A 603 18.45 -4.85 -14.21
CA VAL A 603 18.93 -5.53 -15.42
C VAL A 603 18.47 -4.77 -16.64
N GLU A 604 19.42 -4.36 -17.47
CA GLU A 604 19.19 -3.49 -18.63
C GLU A 604 20.21 -3.79 -19.75
N THR A 605 20.02 -3.21 -20.95
CA THR A 605 21.05 -3.20 -22.01
C THR A 605 21.87 -1.93 -21.92
N VAL A 606 23.08 -1.94 -22.50
CA VAL A 606 23.92 -0.74 -22.58
C VAL A 606 23.39 0.22 -23.65
N ASP A 607 23.15 -0.26 -24.86
CA ASP A 607 22.76 0.58 -25.99
C ASP A 607 21.46 0.18 -26.68
N GLY A 608 21.19 -1.12 -26.80
CA GLY A 608 20.06 -1.65 -27.60
C GLY A 608 18.70 -1.53 -26.93
N THR A 609 17.65 -1.68 -27.77
CA THR A 609 16.24 -1.65 -27.31
C THR A 609 15.48 -2.92 -27.68
N MET A 610 16.17 -3.99 -28.10
CA MET A 610 15.56 -5.27 -28.43
C MET A 610 14.89 -5.88 -27.20
N ASN A 611 13.93 -6.79 -27.42
CA ASN A 611 13.37 -7.62 -26.35
C ASN A 611 14.45 -8.54 -25.80
N PHE A 612 14.46 -8.74 -24.49
CA PHE A 612 15.39 -9.65 -23.86
C PHE A 612 14.75 -10.46 -22.74
N TYR A 613 15.41 -11.51 -22.35
CA TYR A 613 14.98 -12.46 -21.32
C TYR A 613 15.92 -12.39 -20.13
N VAL A 614 15.36 -12.50 -18.94
CA VAL A 614 16.11 -12.57 -17.67
C VAL A 614 15.64 -13.81 -16.91
N ASP A 615 16.59 -14.54 -16.36
CA ASP A 615 16.34 -15.73 -15.57
C ASP A 615 17.42 -15.89 -14.47
N GLU A 616 17.13 -16.68 -13.45
CA GLU A 616 18.08 -17.05 -12.39
C GLU A 616 18.83 -15.83 -11.80
N VAL A 617 18.08 -14.86 -11.25
CA VAL A 617 18.72 -13.74 -10.55
C VAL A 617 18.97 -14.12 -9.09
N ILE A 618 20.25 -14.03 -8.69
CA ILE A 618 20.69 -14.43 -7.36
C ILE A 618 21.46 -13.28 -6.71
N VAL A 619 21.11 -12.98 -5.46
CA VAL A 619 21.88 -12.09 -4.59
C VAL A 619 22.32 -12.89 -3.37
N ALA A 620 23.63 -12.95 -3.11
CA ALA A 620 24.20 -13.86 -2.13
C ALA A 620 25.25 -13.18 -1.24
N LYS A 621 25.75 -13.91 -0.24
CA LYS A 621 26.94 -13.52 0.53
C LYS A 621 28.12 -13.30 -0.41
N ALA A 622 28.96 -12.32 -0.11
CA ALA A 622 30.22 -12.11 -0.83
C ALA A 622 31.05 -13.39 -0.86
N GLY A 623 31.63 -13.68 -2.02
CA GLY A 623 32.43 -14.88 -2.26
C GLY A 623 31.62 -16.17 -2.53
N THR A 624 30.28 -16.11 -2.55
CA THR A 624 29.46 -17.25 -2.91
C THR A 624 29.63 -17.58 -4.41
N ALA A 625 30.06 -18.77 -4.74
CA ALA A 625 30.14 -19.24 -6.13
C ALA A 625 28.72 -19.49 -6.66
N ILE A 626 28.37 -18.79 -7.74
CA ILE A 626 27.09 -18.96 -8.43
C ILE A 626 27.37 -19.47 -9.85
N ASN A 627 26.88 -20.65 -10.15
CA ASN A 627 27.07 -21.25 -11.47
C ASN A 627 26.13 -20.56 -12.47
N GLY A 628 26.69 -20.17 -13.62
CA GLY A 628 25.95 -19.63 -14.75
C GLY A 628 26.03 -20.55 -15.97
N PRO A 629 25.50 -20.13 -17.12
CA PRO A 629 25.61 -20.87 -18.37
C PRO A 629 27.08 -21.06 -18.73
N ALA A 630 27.42 -22.26 -19.27
CA ALA A 630 28.74 -22.55 -19.76
C ALA A 630 29.06 -21.61 -20.94
N GLU A 631 30.19 -20.90 -20.88
CA GLU A 631 30.66 -20.13 -22.01
C GLU A 631 30.83 -21.02 -23.24
N LYS A 632 30.08 -20.73 -24.29
CA LYS A 632 30.27 -21.41 -25.57
C LYS A 632 31.60 -20.95 -26.15
N PRO A 633 32.56 -21.84 -26.52
CA PRO A 633 33.82 -21.39 -27.10
C PRO A 633 33.54 -20.50 -28.31
N ALA A 634 34.17 -19.33 -28.34
CA ALA A 634 34.11 -18.43 -29.49
C ALA A 634 34.49 -19.26 -30.75
N VAL A 635 33.58 -19.27 -31.73
CA VAL A 635 33.86 -19.85 -33.03
C VAL A 635 34.89 -18.97 -33.69
N THR A 636 36.17 -19.31 -33.56
CA THR A 636 37.24 -18.74 -34.38
C THR A 636 36.99 -19.22 -35.81
N THR A 637 36.38 -18.36 -36.62
CA THR A 637 36.39 -18.51 -38.07
C THR A 637 37.85 -18.49 -38.51
N ALA A 638 38.38 -19.67 -38.81
CA ALA A 638 39.68 -19.80 -39.45
C ALA A 638 39.61 -19.08 -40.80
N ALA A 639 40.30 -17.96 -40.90
CA ALA A 639 40.50 -17.27 -42.18
C ALA A 639 41.29 -18.22 -43.13
N THR A 640 40.61 -18.69 -44.13
CA THR A 640 41.23 -19.34 -45.30
C THR A 640 42.08 -18.30 -46.01
N THR A 641 43.39 -18.41 -45.82
CA THR A 641 44.41 -17.66 -46.57
C THR A 641 44.49 -18.23 -47.98
N GLU A 642 43.88 -17.57 -48.97
CA GLU A 642 44.31 -17.69 -50.36
C GLU A 642 45.45 -16.75 -50.61
N ALA A 643 46.60 -17.33 -50.95
CA ALA A 643 47.78 -16.63 -51.39
C ALA A 643 47.57 -16.10 -52.80
N THR A 644 47.67 -14.82 -53.01
CA THR A 644 47.92 -14.23 -54.34
C THR A 644 49.02 -13.14 -54.20
N THR A 645 49.98 -13.35 -55.06
CA THR A 645 51.26 -12.71 -55.29
C THR A 645 51.26 -11.17 -55.40
N ALA A 646 52.35 -10.61 -54.98
CA ALA A 646 52.71 -9.21 -54.96
C ALA A 646 52.76 -8.52 -56.33
N ALA A 647 52.42 -7.25 -56.39
CA ALA A 647 53.06 -6.27 -57.24
C ALA A 647 53.10 -4.93 -56.53
N THR A 648 54.31 -4.50 -56.34
CA THR A 648 54.79 -3.21 -55.91
C THR A 648 54.38 -2.11 -56.91
N THR A 649 53.98 -0.92 -56.44
CA THR A 649 54.57 0.38 -56.81
C THR A 649 54.04 1.55 -55.98
N GLU A 650 54.95 2.24 -55.48
CA GLU A 650 55.19 3.56 -54.94
C GLU A 650 54.11 4.66 -54.84
N ALA A 651 54.32 5.37 -53.79
CA ALA A 651 53.80 6.63 -53.28
C ALA A 651 53.56 7.77 -54.29
N THR A 652 52.60 8.63 -53.95
CA THR A 652 52.88 10.08 -53.94
C THR A 652 51.82 10.83 -53.10
N THR A 653 52.31 11.56 -52.15
CA THR A 653 51.67 12.58 -51.30
C THR A 653 51.15 13.74 -52.13
N THR A 654 50.01 14.32 -51.82
CA THR A 654 49.88 15.80 -51.80
C THR A 654 48.69 16.23 -50.94
N VAL A 655 49.00 17.14 -50.06
CA VAL A 655 48.17 18.00 -49.20
C VAL A 655 47.56 19.11 -50.07
N THR A 656 46.33 19.57 -49.81
CA THR A 656 46.02 20.99 -49.58
C THR A 656 44.51 21.30 -49.45
N THR A 657 44.17 21.84 -48.29
CA THR A 657 43.38 23.04 -47.92
C THR A 657 41.98 23.32 -48.50
N VAL A 658 41.08 23.42 -47.57
CA VAL A 658 40.08 24.47 -47.21
C VAL A 658 39.60 25.42 -48.32
N THR A 659 38.30 25.53 -48.45
CA THR A 659 37.51 26.80 -48.40
C THR A 659 36.00 26.57 -48.42
N THR A 660 35.28 27.14 -47.49
CA THR A 660 33.89 27.60 -47.61
C THR A 660 33.91 28.94 -48.35
N PRO A 661 32.94 29.43 -49.13
CA PRO A 661 31.64 29.83 -48.62
C PRO A 661 30.46 29.88 -49.63
N ALA A 662 29.33 30.28 -49.12
CA ALA A 662 28.29 31.16 -49.66
C ALA A 662 27.10 30.56 -50.41
N ALA A 663 26.00 30.94 -49.84
CA ALA A 663 24.63 30.93 -50.31
C ALA A 663 24.40 31.28 -51.78
N THR A 664 23.36 30.68 -52.39
CA THR A 664 22.41 31.44 -53.22
C THR A 664 21.19 30.62 -53.66
N THR A 665 20.05 31.25 -53.48
CA THR A 665 18.84 31.29 -54.29
C THR A 665 17.88 30.08 -54.33
N ALA A 666 16.71 30.39 -53.80
CA ALA A 666 15.46 29.74 -54.00
C ALA A 666 15.11 29.53 -55.47
N VAL A 667 14.72 28.32 -55.79
CA VAL A 667 13.87 28.04 -56.98
C VAL A 667 12.54 27.55 -56.48
N THR A 668 11.53 28.41 -56.62
CA THR A 668 10.12 28.11 -56.42
C THR A 668 9.65 27.20 -57.55
N THR A 669 9.45 25.94 -57.28
CA THR A 669 8.60 25.07 -58.11
C THR A 669 7.28 24.92 -57.40
N THR A 670 6.26 25.53 -57.93
CA THR A 670 4.83 25.30 -57.64
C THR A 670 4.51 23.83 -57.93
N VAL A 671 4.40 23.05 -56.84
CA VAL A 671 3.74 21.75 -56.90
C VAL A 671 2.27 22.03 -56.59
N THR A 672 1.41 21.79 -57.57
CA THR A 672 -0.05 21.74 -57.44
C THR A 672 -0.39 20.66 -56.44
N GLU A 673 -0.94 21.09 -55.30
CA GLU A 673 -1.52 20.22 -54.26
C GLU A 673 -2.69 19.43 -54.83
N PRO A 674 -2.77 18.11 -54.73
CA PRO A 674 -3.98 17.37 -55.06
C PRO A 674 -5.08 17.75 -54.07
N ALA A 675 -6.31 17.89 -54.54
CA ALA A 675 -7.47 18.19 -53.73
C ALA A 675 -7.60 17.24 -52.55
N PRO A 676 -8.00 17.71 -51.34
CA PRO A 676 -8.12 16.91 -50.16
C PRO A 676 -9.09 15.75 -50.36
N GLN A 677 -8.62 14.54 -50.24
CA GLN A 677 -9.46 13.36 -50.14
C GLN A 677 -9.98 13.28 -48.71
N ASN A 678 -11.29 13.33 -48.52
CA ASN A 678 -11.94 13.04 -47.23
C ASN A 678 -11.64 11.59 -46.81
N THR A 679 -10.54 11.35 -46.15
CA THR A 679 -10.13 10.04 -45.69
C THR A 679 -10.49 9.91 -44.20
N LYS A 680 -11.45 9.03 -43.90
CA LYS A 680 -11.91 8.82 -42.53
C LYS A 680 -10.77 8.32 -41.66
N GLY A 681 -10.49 9.02 -40.56
CA GLY A 681 -9.36 8.78 -39.65
C GLY A 681 -8.21 9.79 -39.80
N ASP A 682 -8.15 10.59 -40.84
CA ASP A 682 -7.13 11.62 -41.08
C ASP A 682 -7.49 12.91 -40.33
N ALA A 683 -7.19 12.90 -39.01
CA ALA A 683 -7.59 13.95 -38.10
C ALA A 683 -6.76 15.24 -38.25
N ASP A 684 -5.50 15.13 -38.65
CA ASP A 684 -4.62 16.25 -38.92
C ASP A 684 -4.67 16.74 -40.40
N ASN A 685 -5.49 16.06 -41.23
CA ASN A 685 -5.78 16.38 -42.62
C ASN A 685 -4.53 16.46 -43.50
N ASN A 686 -3.55 15.56 -43.27
CA ASN A 686 -2.32 15.47 -44.02
C ASN A 686 -2.37 14.47 -45.17
N GLY A 687 -3.49 13.83 -45.40
CA GLY A 687 -3.74 12.84 -46.46
C GLY A 687 -3.34 11.40 -46.13
N SER A 688 -2.94 11.13 -44.85
CA SER A 688 -2.48 9.81 -44.41
C SER A 688 -3.07 9.48 -43.04
N VAL A 689 -3.70 8.33 -42.87
CA VAL A 689 -4.24 7.87 -41.59
C VAL A 689 -3.18 7.06 -40.88
N ASN A 690 -2.68 7.57 -39.72
CA ASN A 690 -1.60 6.96 -38.97
C ASN A 690 -1.65 7.39 -37.49
N THR A 691 -0.61 7.09 -36.71
CA THR A 691 -0.56 7.42 -35.28
C THR A 691 -0.51 8.93 -34.97
N ALA A 692 -0.15 9.78 -35.93
CA ALA A 692 -0.18 11.23 -35.76
C ALA A 692 -1.64 11.74 -35.61
N ASP A 693 -2.60 11.11 -36.27
CA ASP A 693 -4.02 11.42 -36.16
C ASP A 693 -4.58 11.09 -34.76
N ILE A 694 -4.11 10.00 -34.17
CA ILE A 694 -4.42 9.67 -32.79
C ILE A 694 -3.92 10.79 -31.85
N VAL A 695 -2.70 11.27 -32.08
CA VAL A 695 -2.13 12.37 -31.28
C VAL A 695 -2.89 13.67 -31.50
N ALA A 696 -3.26 14.00 -32.74
CA ALA A 696 -4.05 15.18 -33.05
C ALA A 696 -5.42 15.15 -32.36
N LEU A 697 -6.11 14.01 -32.43
CA LEU A 697 -7.42 13.84 -31.77
C LEU A 697 -7.32 13.87 -30.24
N ILE A 698 -6.26 13.30 -29.65
CA ILE A 698 -6.00 13.41 -28.20
C ILE A 698 -5.80 14.88 -27.82
N GLN A 699 -4.97 15.63 -28.56
CA GLN A 699 -4.70 17.04 -28.28
C GLN A 699 -5.97 17.91 -28.35
N HIS A 700 -6.86 17.61 -29.28
CA HIS A 700 -8.17 18.25 -29.37
C HIS A 700 -9.05 17.92 -28.15
N LEU A 701 -9.16 16.64 -27.79
CA LEU A 701 -9.98 16.20 -26.66
C LEU A 701 -9.52 16.74 -25.31
N VAL A 702 -8.20 17.05 -25.17
CA VAL A 702 -7.65 17.69 -23.94
C VAL A 702 -7.59 19.22 -24.06
N GLY A 703 -8.16 19.82 -25.09
CA GLY A 703 -8.26 21.27 -25.27
C GLY A 703 -6.95 21.99 -25.58
N LYS A 704 -5.97 21.29 -26.16
CA LYS A 704 -4.66 21.88 -26.56
C LYS A 704 -4.65 22.43 -27.99
N THR A 705 -5.40 21.80 -28.88
CA THR A 705 -5.54 22.19 -30.29
C THR A 705 -6.97 21.99 -30.73
N ASP A 706 -7.45 22.79 -31.69
CA ASP A 706 -8.76 22.60 -32.29
C ASP A 706 -8.63 21.89 -33.63
N ILE A 707 -9.38 20.81 -33.81
CA ILE A 707 -9.59 20.16 -35.10
C ILE A 707 -10.86 20.75 -35.72
N SER A 708 -10.76 21.26 -36.92
CA SER A 708 -11.87 21.91 -37.62
C SER A 708 -11.91 21.55 -39.13
N GLY A 709 -12.98 21.93 -39.82
CA GLY A 709 -13.09 21.69 -41.26
C GLY A 709 -13.15 20.22 -41.62
N ASP A 710 -12.36 19.79 -42.60
CA ASP A 710 -12.33 18.41 -43.09
C ASP A 710 -11.64 17.47 -42.09
N GLY A 711 -10.64 17.94 -41.36
CA GLY A 711 -10.03 17.17 -40.24
C GLY A 711 -11.05 16.77 -39.18
N PHE A 712 -12.00 17.64 -38.84
CA PHE A 712 -13.08 17.32 -37.92
C PHE A 712 -14.00 16.21 -38.49
N LYS A 713 -14.41 16.32 -39.77
CA LYS A 713 -15.22 15.29 -40.42
C LYS A 713 -14.50 13.94 -40.50
N ASN A 714 -13.20 13.98 -40.78
CA ASN A 714 -12.35 12.80 -40.85
C ASN A 714 -12.15 12.14 -39.48
N ALA A 715 -11.99 12.94 -38.41
CA ALA A 715 -11.81 12.45 -37.06
C ALA A 715 -13.10 11.96 -36.39
N ASP A 716 -14.28 12.39 -36.85
CA ASP A 716 -15.59 11.91 -36.38
C ASP A 716 -15.86 10.50 -36.94
N MET A 717 -15.31 9.50 -36.27
CA MET A 717 -15.30 8.11 -36.71
C MET A 717 -16.67 7.45 -36.67
N ASN A 718 -17.57 7.89 -35.79
CA ASN A 718 -18.92 7.37 -35.62
C ASN A 718 -19.98 8.21 -36.35
N SER A 719 -19.60 9.35 -36.91
CA SER A 719 -20.47 10.29 -37.65
C SER A 719 -21.62 10.88 -36.83
N ASP A 720 -21.35 11.17 -35.55
CA ASP A 720 -22.32 11.79 -34.65
C ASP A 720 -22.19 13.33 -34.56
N ASN A 721 -21.30 13.93 -35.34
CA ASN A 721 -20.94 15.35 -35.39
C ASN A 721 -20.33 15.88 -34.10
N LYS A 722 -19.62 15.01 -33.36
CA LYS A 722 -18.84 15.36 -32.19
C LYS A 722 -17.52 14.61 -32.23
N LEU A 723 -16.47 15.22 -31.70
CA LEU A 723 -15.23 14.51 -31.42
C LEU A 723 -15.21 14.09 -29.96
N SER A 724 -15.04 12.81 -29.70
CA SER A 724 -15.13 12.19 -28.42
C SER A 724 -14.10 11.06 -28.22
N VAL A 725 -14.01 10.52 -27.01
CA VAL A 725 -13.19 9.33 -26.75
C VAL A 725 -13.64 8.11 -27.57
N ILE A 726 -14.91 8.09 -28.03
CA ILE A 726 -15.41 7.00 -28.86
C ILE A 726 -14.71 7.04 -30.25
N ASP A 727 -14.54 8.23 -30.85
CA ASP A 727 -13.85 8.41 -32.12
C ASP A 727 -12.37 8.04 -31.99
N LEU A 728 -11.74 8.39 -30.87
CA LEU A 728 -10.37 8.01 -30.58
C LEU A 728 -10.19 6.48 -30.49
N ILE A 729 -11.13 5.78 -29.86
CA ILE A 729 -11.13 4.32 -29.78
C ILE A 729 -11.32 3.71 -31.15
N MET A 730 -12.26 4.25 -31.94
CA MET A 730 -12.52 3.76 -33.30
C MET A 730 -11.34 3.99 -34.24
N LEU A 731 -10.71 5.17 -34.19
CA LEU A 731 -9.51 5.50 -34.95
C LEU A 731 -8.33 4.56 -34.53
N LYS A 732 -8.11 4.35 -33.24
CA LYS A 732 -7.10 3.41 -32.79
C LYS A 732 -7.34 1.99 -33.33
N ASN A 733 -8.58 1.51 -33.28
CA ASN A 733 -8.93 0.18 -33.78
C ASN A 733 -8.84 0.05 -35.31
N SER A 734 -8.93 1.14 -36.06
CA SER A 734 -8.75 1.14 -37.54
C SER A 734 -7.27 1.10 -37.94
N LEU A 735 -6.34 1.40 -37.03
CA LEU A 735 -4.90 1.38 -37.23
C LEU A 735 -4.22 0.13 -36.63
N ALA A 736 -4.96 -0.71 -35.90
CA ALA A 736 -4.52 -1.99 -35.35
C ALA A 736 -4.80 -3.12 -36.38
#